data_2a99f28e4901ec4e9dfa6ec4bb89ac18
#
_entry.id   2a99f28e4901ec4e9dfa6ec4bb89ac18
#
_cell.length_a   1.000
_cell.length_b   1.000
_cell.length_c   1.000
_cell.angle_alpha   90.00
_cell.angle_beta   90.00
_cell.angle_gamma   90.00
#
_symmetry.space_group_name_H-M   'P 1'
#
loop_
_entity.id
_entity.type
_entity.pdbx_description
1 polymer ?
#
loop_
_entity_poly.entity_id
_entity_poly.type
_entity_poly.pdbx_seq_one_letter_code
_entity_poly.pdbx_strand_id
1 'polypeptide(L)'
;MNGYAGKILRVNLTEESHTIIDTAEYAEEWVGGHGMGSAIFYDIVVKENQRDLADMDGFDPANVVTLMTSPLCGTLVPGASGRTEVQAIGVQSYPIGWFTRSNFGGRFSAMLKFAQWDGVVIEGQADKPVWIDIRDDEVQIRACEKLSLWGMDTRECQTAIWDFIAGSKKYGTDWIEPNDTNSGITTQKPAVLAIGQAGENLSRMACLVHDAGNASGQGGFGAVWGSKNLKAISVTGTGKIDIHDPKALIQARLWQIKNYAFDLEDWLPTYSIDFQGSPVPSVGWGKDANPVDGRPAGGQRPKACVGCHSGCRGRYESGLGSEATCVASLFYWFAGSKQFAGTKEVQYKASDLLNKYGLNAYELTDGLYYLYSLSILGVLGPGKEIDCPLDFSTIGSLDFVEQFVKMIAYRNDGLGNASCGQPPQSEFGNDLAEGFVRAALKWGRLDGDLGDLKTGMLKFSCWGLPDHRDYQAHLEWGYGSLLGDRDMNEHDFDGTFIRRAQKMIPLEDIIKIYTDKMVPYDGDMLMLDYSTDNMYSEHIAKLVAWHRHSTRFWKQSVLFCDWRWPDFLNLNAPDLIGSTGEAEPRFLNAVTGKNFTFLEGIELGRKIWNLDHAIWTLQGRHRDMVHFADYVYKVPAEKEYIMSGRENGEWKYINAAGRIIDKEKFEEFKTRFYKLEGWDLATGWPKRSTLEELDLGFVADELEANGKLGAEELLCGGGG
;
A
#
# COMPACT_ATOMS: atom_id res chain seq x y z
N MET A 1 -20.02 5.36 -20.08
CA MET A 1 -19.77 4.01 -19.47
C MET A 1 -20.23 4.02 -18.03
N ASN A 2 -20.99 3.03 -17.58
CA ASN A 2 -21.43 2.96 -16.19
C ASN A 2 -20.25 2.74 -15.24
N GLY A 3 -20.27 3.41 -14.10
CA GLY A 3 -19.19 3.39 -13.13
C GLY A 3 -18.02 4.33 -13.43
N TYR A 4 -17.94 4.90 -14.63
CA TYR A 4 -16.87 5.81 -15.05
C TYR A 4 -17.36 7.24 -15.23
N ALA A 5 -16.45 8.18 -15.04
CA ALA A 5 -16.66 9.60 -15.35
C ALA A 5 -16.38 9.90 -16.84
N GLY A 6 -15.53 9.11 -17.48
CA GLY A 6 -15.21 9.16 -18.90
C GLY A 6 -13.96 9.96 -19.25
N LYS A 7 -13.29 10.57 -18.27
CA LYS A 7 -12.07 11.35 -18.51
C LYS A 7 -11.08 11.26 -17.35
N ILE A 8 -9.80 11.29 -17.70
CA ILE A 8 -8.66 11.33 -16.78
C ILE A 8 -7.95 12.65 -16.98
N LEU A 9 -7.62 13.33 -15.89
CA LEU A 9 -6.91 14.60 -15.90
C LEU A 9 -5.39 14.35 -16.04
N ARG A 10 -4.76 14.89 -17.08
CA ARG A 10 -3.31 14.87 -17.26
C ARG A 10 -2.76 16.27 -17.04
N VAL A 11 -1.96 16.46 -15.98
CA VAL A 11 -1.40 17.75 -15.56
C VAL A 11 0.09 17.76 -15.83
N ASN A 12 0.57 18.74 -16.57
CA ASN A 12 2.00 19.03 -16.75
C ASN A 12 2.40 20.23 -15.88
N LEU A 13 3.17 19.95 -14.83
CA LEU A 13 3.57 20.96 -13.87
C LEU A 13 4.63 21.93 -14.42
N THR A 14 5.47 21.48 -15.37
CA THR A 14 6.48 22.32 -16.00
C THR A 14 5.86 23.36 -16.93
N GLU A 15 4.81 22.96 -17.63
CA GLU A 15 4.11 23.84 -18.58
C GLU A 15 2.93 24.59 -17.92
N GLU A 16 2.65 24.31 -16.65
CA GLU A 16 1.46 24.82 -15.93
C GLU A 16 0.16 24.59 -16.72
N SER A 17 0.04 23.45 -17.38
CA SER A 17 -1.05 23.11 -18.28
C SER A 17 -1.71 21.78 -17.92
N HIS A 18 -2.90 21.54 -18.48
CA HIS A 18 -3.54 20.24 -18.36
C HIS A 18 -4.25 19.83 -19.65
N THR A 19 -4.39 18.52 -19.85
CA THR A 19 -5.11 17.89 -20.95
C THR A 19 -6.00 16.78 -20.42
N ILE A 20 -6.78 16.18 -21.31
CA ILE A 20 -7.71 15.10 -20.98
C ILE A 20 -7.26 13.85 -21.73
N ILE A 21 -7.20 12.72 -21.02
CA ILE A 21 -7.12 11.38 -21.58
C ILE A 21 -8.53 10.79 -21.52
N ASP A 22 -9.02 10.21 -22.62
CA ASP A 22 -10.31 9.53 -22.64
C ASP A 22 -10.21 8.22 -21.84
N THR A 23 -11.03 8.07 -20.82
CA THR A 23 -11.08 6.83 -20.03
C THR A 23 -11.42 5.62 -20.90
N ALA A 24 -12.16 5.78 -22.01
CA ALA A 24 -12.55 4.68 -22.88
C ALA A 24 -11.36 3.98 -23.51
N GLU A 25 -10.23 4.66 -23.69
CA GLU A 25 -9.00 4.09 -24.25
C GLU A 25 -8.41 2.98 -23.36
N TYR A 26 -8.69 3.03 -22.04
CA TYR A 26 -8.12 2.12 -21.06
C TYR A 26 -9.14 1.24 -20.35
N ALA A 27 -10.40 1.69 -20.22
CA ALA A 27 -11.39 1.07 -19.35
C ALA A 27 -11.80 -0.34 -19.76
N GLU A 28 -11.74 -0.67 -21.04
CA GLU A 28 -12.10 -2.01 -21.52
C GLU A 28 -11.06 -3.04 -21.14
N GLU A 29 -9.80 -2.69 -21.29
CA GLU A 29 -8.66 -3.58 -21.14
C GLU A 29 -8.11 -3.61 -19.71
N TRP A 30 -8.09 -2.46 -19.01
CA TRP A 30 -7.40 -2.29 -17.72
C TRP A 30 -8.33 -2.03 -16.53
N VAL A 31 -9.60 -1.78 -16.78
CA VAL A 31 -10.69 -1.56 -15.84
C VAL A 31 -10.52 -0.32 -14.95
N GLY A 32 -9.42 -0.17 -14.22
CA GLY A 32 -9.19 0.98 -13.32
C GLY A 32 -7.95 0.80 -12.44
N GLY A 33 -7.83 1.64 -11.43
CA GLY A 33 -6.79 1.55 -10.40
C GLY A 33 -5.42 1.24 -10.94
N HIS A 34 -4.82 0.15 -10.45
CA HIS A 34 -3.45 -0.25 -10.77
C HIS A 34 -3.25 -0.57 -12.25
N GLY A 35 -4.13 -1.39 -12.85
CA GLY A 35 -3.97 -1.78 -14.25
C GLY A 35 -3.97 -0.58 -15.19
N MET A 36 -4.94 0.32 -15.01
CA MET A 36 -5.01 1.55 -15.81
C MET A 36 -3.82 2.47 -15.54
N GLY A 37 -3.39 2.60 -14.30
CA GLY A 37 -2.24 3.43 -13.93
C GLY A 37 -0.92 2.91 -14.50
N SER A 38 -0.69 1.59 -14.51
CA SER A 38 0.49 0.97 -15.12
C SER A 38 0.51 1.17 -16.64
N ALA A 39 -0.63 1.00 -17.30
CA ALA A 39 -0.76 1.20 -18.75
C ALA A 39 -0.48 2.66 -19.14
N ILE A 40 -1.08 3.62 -18.44
CA ILE A 40 -0.85 5.05 -18.67
C ILE A 40 0.60 5.44 -18.40
N PHE A 41 1.20 4.94 -17.32
CA PHE A 41 2.62 5.17 -17.03
C PHE A 41 3.50 4.67 -18.18
N TYR A 42 3.26 3.44 -18.64
CA TYR A 42 4.00 2.85 -19.75
C TYR A 42 3.84 3.66 -21.04
N ASP A 43 2.61 4.04 -21.39
CA ASP A 43 2.34 4.80 -22.60
C ASP A 43 3.02 6.17 -22.57
N ILE A 44 2.95 6.91 -21.47
CA ILE A 44 3.53 8.24 -21.39
C ILE A 44 5.07 8.19 -21.28
N VAL A 45 5.60 7.36 -20.36
CA VAL A 45 7.04 7.39 -20.07
C VAL A 45 7.85 6.65 -21.14
N VAL A 46 7.37 5.45 -21.54
CA VAL A 46 8.11 4.58 -22.47
C VAL A 46 7.81 4.94 -23.93
N LYS A 47 6.52 5.00 -24.31
CA LYS A 47 6.15 5.20 -25.72
C LYS A 47 6.20 6.67 -26.16
N GLU A 48 5.53 7.59 -25.44
CA GLU A 48 5.47 8.99 -25.83
C GLU A 48 6.81 9.70 -25.60
N ASN A 49 7.34 9.62 -24.37
CA ASN A 49 8.55 10.34 -23.96
C ASN A 49 9.85 9.59 -24.25
N GLN A 50 9.76 8.31 -24.66
CA GLN A 50 10.90 7.45 -25.04
C GLN A 50 12.04 7.48 -24.00
N ARG A 51 11.67 7.40 -22.71
CA ARG A 51 12.63 7.43 -21.61
C ARG A 51 13.19 6.04 -21.35
N ASP A 52 14.51 5.97 -21.18
CA ASP A 52 15.15 4.77 -20.66
C ASP A 52 14.88 4.66 -19.15
N LEU A 53 14.10 3.66 -18.76
CA LEU A 53 13.72 3.45 -17.36
C LEU A 53 14.92 3.02 -16.49
N ALA A 54 16.00 2.51 -17.08
CA ALA A 54 17.21 2.15 -16.33
C ALA A 54 17.96 3.38 -15.80
N ASP A 55 17.81 4.52 -16.45
CA ASP A 55 18.45 5.79 -16.09
C ASP A 55 17.57 6.70 -15.23
N MET A 56 16.30 6.29 -14.97
CA MET A 56 15.35 7.09 -14.21
C MET A 56 15.32 6.71 -12.74
N ASP A 57 15.30 7.73 -11.88
CA ASP A 57 14.95 7.56 -10.48
C ASP A 57 13.59 8.20 -10.14
N GLY A 58 13.13 8.01 -8.92
CA GLY A 58 11.82 8.53 -8.50
C GLY A 58 11.74 10.05 -8.37
N PHE A 59 12.88 10.78 -8.35
CA PHE A 59 12.95 12.25 -8.31
C PHE A 59 13.08 12.88 -9.70
N ASP A 60 13.26 12.08 -10.76
CA ASP A 60 13.32 12.60 -12.13
C ASP A 60 12.02 13.36 -12.46
N PRO A 61 12.10 14.59 -13.00
CA PRO A 61 10.91 15.30 -13.46
C PRO A 61 10.06 14.54 -14.47
N ALA A 62 10.65 13.66 -15.26
CA ALA A 62 9.95 12.79 -16.21
C ALA A 62 9.24 11.60 -15.56
N ASN A 63 9.47 11.33 -14.28
CA ASN A 63 8.72 10.32 -13.54
C ASN A 63 7.24 10.73 -13.45
N VAL A 64 6.37 9.94 -14.05
CA VAL A 64 4.92 10.19 -14.08
C VAL A 64 4.26 9.58 -12.84
N VAL A 65 3.44 10.36 -12.14
CA VAL A 65 2.63 9.87 -11.02
C VAL A 65 1.19 9.71 -11.46
N THR A 66 0.63 8.52 -11.28
CA THR A 66 -0.78 8.26 -11.53
C THR A 66 -1.56 8.14 -10.23
N LEU A 67 -2.72 8.79 -10.15
CA LEU A 67 -3.71 8.69 -9.09
C LEU A 67 -4.99 8.16 -9.72
N MET A 68 -5.27 6.86 -9.57
CA MET A 68 -6.38 6.23 -10.27
C MET A 68 -7.51 5.83 -9.34
N THR A 69 -8.74 5.99 -9.83
CA THR A 69 -9.95 5.43 -9.23
C THR A 69 -10.33 4.12 -9.92
N SER A 70 -11.40 3.50 -9.46
CA SER A 70 -12.04 2.37 -10.14
C SER A 70 -13.50 2.69 -10.44
N PRO A 71 -14.18 1.87 -11.27
CA PRO A 71 -15.61 2.08 -11.51
C PRO A 71 -16.47 1.99 -10.24
N LEU A 72 -15.95 1.42 -9.16
CA LEU A 72 -16.67 1.28 -7.88
C LEU A 72 -16.51 2.49 -6.96
N CYS A 73 -15.56 3.40 -7.24
CA CYS A 73 -15.32 4.57 -6.40
C CYS A 73 -16.50 5.54 -6.43
N GLY A 74 -16.86 6.09 -5.26
CA GLY A 74 -18.00 6.99 -5.12
C GLY A 74 -19.37 6.32 -5.14
N THR A 75 -19.43 5.00 -5.25
CA THR A 75 -20.66 4.20 -5.19
C THR A 75 -20.98 3.73 -3.76
N LEU A 76 -21.87 2.78 -3.62
CA LEU A 76 -22.19 2.16 -2.32
C LEU A 76 -21.46 0.82 -2.08
N VAL A 77 -20.44 0.50 -2.87
CA VAL A 77 -19.69 -0.75 -2.71
C VAL A 77 -18.82 -0.70 -1.47
N PRO A 78 -19.03 -1.58 -0.48
CA PRO A 78 -18.24 -1.58 0.74
C PRO A 78 -16.78 -1.90 0.45
N GLY A 79 -15.86 -1.14 1.05
CA GLY A 79 -14.42 -1.37 0.91
C GLY A 79 -13.79 -0.89 -0.39
N ALA A 80 -14.56 -0.63 -1.46
CA ALA A 80 -14.03 -0.15 -2.74
C ALA A 80 -14.29 1.34 -3.00
N SER A 81 -15.41 1.84 -2.53
CA SER A 81 -15.93 3.16 -2.87
C SER A 81 -15.03 4.35 -2.54
N GLY A 82 -14.15 4.23 -1.56
CA GLY A 82 -13.29 5.32 -1.07
C GLY A 82 -11.79 5.08 -1.27
N ARG A 83 -11.37 4.12 -2.09
CA ARG A 83 -9.95 3.78 -2.29
C ARG A 83 -9.39 4.53 -3.51
N THR A 84 -8.12 4.93 -3.41
CA THR A 84 -7.36 5.57 -4.51
C THR A 84 -6.03 4.85 -4.66
N GLU A 85 -5.68 4.44 -5.86
CA GLU A 85 -4.37 3.87 -6.18
C GLU A 85 -3.40 4.97 -6.60
N VAL A 86 -2.16 4.86 -6.18
CA VAL A 86 -1.05 5.77 -6.52
C VAL A 86 0.10 4.95 -7.08
N GLN A 87 0.66 5.33 -8.21
CA GLN A 87 1.79 4.65 -8.82
C GLN A 87 2.79 5.64 -9.42
N ALA A 88 4.06 5.30 -9.35
CA ALA A 88 5.19 5.97 -10.00
C ALA A 88 6.47 5.13 -9.75
N ILE A 89 7.60 5.56 -10.25
CA ILE A 89 8.90 5.12 -9.72
C ILE A 89 9.02 5.67 -8.30
N GLY A 90 9.12 4.77 -7.32
CA GLY A 90 9.24 5.13 -5.91
C GLY A 90 10.68 5.46 -5.52
N VAL A 91 10.84 6.05 -4.33
CA VAL A 91 12.15 6.45 -3.81
C VAL A 91 12.57 5.70 -2.54
N GLN A 92 11.64 4.93 -1.97
CA GLN A 92 11.85 4.25 -0.67
C GLN A 92 12.74 3.02 -0.81
N SER A 93 12.50 2.17 -1.81
CA SER A 93 13.24 0.91 -2.00
C SER A 93 14.74 1.10 -2.26
N TYR A 94 15.53 0.08 -1.93
CA TYR A 94 16.98 0.03 -2.08
C TYR A 94 17.39 -1.34 -2.68
N PRO A 95 18.39 -1.41 -3.56
CA PRO A 95 19.24 -0.31 -4.08
C PRO A 95 18.56 0.56 -5.15
N ILE A 96 17.51 0.08 -5.79
CA ILE A 96 16.81 0.71 -6.90
C ILE A 96 15.41 1.14 -6.46
N GLY A 97 14.99 2.34 -6.87
CA GLY A 97 13.60 2.78 -6.81
C GLY A 97 12.81 2.10 -7.92
N TRP A 98 12.03 1.07 -7.58
CA TRP A 98 11.19 0.39 -8.56
C TRP A 98 9.96 1.21 -8.92
N PHE A 99 9.42 1.01 -10.13
CA PHE A 99 8.03 1.33 -10.41
C PHE A 99 7.19 0.58 -9.38
N THR A 100 6.41 1.30 -8.59
CA THR A 100 5.72 0.76 -7.43
C THR A 100 4.40 1.46 -7.19
N ARG A 101 3.68 0.99 -6.21
CA ARG A 101 2.37 1.48 -5.86
C ARG A 101 2.21 1.79 -4.39
N SER A 102 1.18 2.56 -4.09
CA SER A 102 0.58 2.66 -2.78
C SER A 102 -0.91 2.92 -2.93
N ASN A 103 -1.67 2.78 -1.86
CA ASN A 103 -3.06 3.20 -1.93
C ASN A 103 -3.55 3.74 -0.59
N PHE A 104 -4.58 4.56 -0.63
CA PHE A 104 -5.17 5.14 0.57
C PHE A 104 -6.70 5.12 0.49
N GLY A 105 -7.33 5.12 1.66
CA GLY A 105 -8.79 5.16 1.79
C GLY A 105 -9.32 6.59 1.94
N GLY A 106 -10.53 6.69 2.46
CA GLY A 106 -11.18 7.96 2.78
C GLY A 106 -12.27 8.34 1.81
N ARG A 107 -12.18 9.53 1.21
CA ARG A 107 -13.21 10.09 0.31
C ARG A 107 -12.63 10.76 -0.95
N PHE A 108 -11.31 10.73 -1.15
CA PHE A 108 -10.66 11.42 -2.26
C PHE A 108 -11.13 10.88 -3.61
N SER A 109 -11.07 9.56 -3.84
CA SER A 109 -11.54 8.94 -5.08
C SER A 109 -13.04 9.19 -5.34
N ALA A 110 -13.86 9.13 -4.30
CA ALA A 110 -15.28 9.41 -4.43
C ALA A 110 -15.52 10.87 -4.87
N MET A 111 -14.81 11.82 -4.26
CA MET A 111 -14.93 13.23 -4.62
C MET A 111 -14.40 13.50 -6.03
N LEU A 112 -13.32 12.82 -6.44
CA LEU A 112 -12.78 12.90 -7.79
C LEU A 112 -13.78 12.39 -8.83
N LYS A 113 -14.47 11.28 -8.52
CA LYS A 113 -15.56 10.76 -9.37
C LYS A 113 -16.75 11.73 -9.45
N PHE A 114 -17.11 12.38 -8.35
CA PHE A 114 -18.15 13.40 -8.33
C PHE A 114 -17.73 14.66 -9.10
N ALA A 115 -16.43 14.96 -9.15
CA ALA A 115 -15.89 16.01 -10.02
C ALA A 115 -15.76 15.57 -11.50
N GLN A 116 -16.25 14.39 -11.84
CA GLN A 116 -16.30 13.83 -13.19
C GLN A 116 -14.89 13.48 -13.75
N TRP A 117 -14.00 12.96 -12.89
CA TRP A 117 -12.69 12.46 -13.28
C TRP A 117 -12.48 11.03 -12.79
N ASP A 118 -11.88 10.18 -13.63
CA ASP A 118 -11.52 8.80 -13.29
C ASP A 118 -10.10 8.67 -12.72
N GLY A 119 -9.29 9.68 -12.89
CA GLY A 119 -7.92 9.72 -12.37
C GLY A 119 -7.25 11.07 -12.57
N VAL A 120 -6.05 11.19 -12.01
CA VAL A 120 -5.14 12.32 -12.23
C VAL A 120 -3.76 11.76 -12.55
N VAL A 121 -3.18 12.23 -13.63
CA VAL A 121 -1.81 11.94 -14.07
C VAL A 121 -0.99 13.21 -13.92
N ILE A 122 0.18 13.12 -13.29
CA ILE A 122 1.03 14.26 -12.97
C ILE A 122 2.41 14.02 -13.59
N GLU A 123 2.84 14.92 -14.43
CA GLU A 123 4.15 14.92 -15.08
C GLU A 123 4.85 16.27 -14.91
N GLY A 124 6.17 16.28 -15.17
CA GLY A 124 6.98 17.47 -15.03
C GLY A 124 7.27 17.85 -13.57
N GLN A 125 7.78 19.07 -13.41
CA GLN A 125 8.13 19.70 -12.14
C GLN A 125 7.84 21.18 -12.22
N ALA A 126 7.11 21.74 -11.24
CA ALA A 126 6.87 23.16 -11.16
C ALA A 126 8.13 23.92 -10.70
N ASP A 127 8.33 25.15 -11.21
CA ASP A 127 9.46 26.01 -10.81
C ASP A 127 9.37 26.45 -9.34
N LYS A 128 8.14 26.58 -8.82
CA LYS A 128 7.84 26.97 -7.44
C LYS A 128 6.76 26.07 -6.86
N PRO A 129 6.64 26.00 -5.52
CA PRO A 129 5.60 25.21 -4.89
C PRO A 129 4.19 25.58 -5.34
N VAL A 130 3.45 24.57 -5.81
CA VAL A 130 2.08 24.68 -6.31
C VAL A 130 1.15 23.66 -5.65
N TRP A 131 -0.15 23.89 -5.81
CA TRP A 131 -1.20 22.89 -5.53
C TRP A 131 -2.22 22.89 -6.67
N ILE A 132 -2.86 21.75 -6.90
CA ILE A 132 -3.86 21.58 -7.94
C ILE A 132 -5.24 21.72 -7.30
N ASP A 133 -6.06 22.61 -7.84
CA ASP A 133 -7.44 22.89 -7.41
C ASP A 133 -8.40 22.41 -8.49
N ILE A 134 -9.13 21.33 -8.17
CA ILE A 134 -10.12 20.71 -9.07
C ILE A 134 -11.51 20.99 -8.50
N ARG A 135 -12.36 21.68 -9.27
CA ARG A 135 -13.73 22.01 -8.91
C ARG A 135 -14.66 21.63 -10.05
N ASP A 136 -15.20 20.42 -9.99
CA ASP A 136 -15.87 19.76 -11.11
C ASP A 136 -14.97 19.75 -12.36
N ASP A 137 -15.31 20.40 -13.44
CA ASP A 137 -14.53 20.48 -14.67
C ASP A 137 -13.49 21.62 -14.71
N GLU A 138 -13.52 22.51 -13.72
CA GLU A 138 -12.53 23.59 -13.59
C GLU A 138 -11.27 23.06 -12.86
N VAL A 139 -10.13 23.18 -13.53
CA VAL A 139 -8.82 22.77 -13.00
C VAL A 139 -7.87 23.94 -13.00
N GLN A 140 -7.25 24.24 -11.88
CA GLN A 140 -6.29 25.31 -11.74
C GLN A 140 -5.03 24.85 -11.01
N ILE A 141 -3.87 25.20 -11.55
CA ILE A 141 -2.58 25.07 -10.86
C ILE A 141 -2.34 26.39 -10.14
N ARG A 142 -2.25 26.33 -8.81
CA ARG A 142 -2.20 27.53 -7.95
C ARG A 142 -0.88 27.58 -7.20
N ALA A 143 -0.27 28.76 -7.12
CA ALA A 143 0.92 28.99 -6.30
C ALA A 143 0.60 28.80 -4.80
N CYS A 144 1.42 28.05 -4.08
CA CYS A 144 1.31 27.85 -2.63
C CYS A 144 1.52 29.15 -1.84
N GLU A 145 2.27 30.08 -2.37
CA GLU A 145 2.63 31.36 -1.72
C GLU A 145 1.40 32.14 -1.24
N LYS A 146 0.33 32.16 -2.03
CA LYS A 146 -0.90 32.91 -1.71
C LYS A 146 -1.56 32.48 -0.39
N LEU A 147 -1.41 31.22 -0.01
CA LEU A 147 -1.94 30.62 1.21
C LEU A 147 -0.85 30.19 2.18
N SER A 148 0.40 30.46 1.84
CA SER A 148 1.58 30.01 2.61
C SER A 148 1.58 28.51 2.91
N LEU A 149 1.14 27.69 1.95
CA LEU A 149 0.92 26.24 2.16
C LEU A 149 2.23 25.46 2.36
N TRP A 150 3.33 25.88 1.71
CA TRP A 150 4.63 25.24 1.88
C TRP A 150 5.17 25.53 3.28
N GLY A 151 5.61 24.48 3.97
CA GLY A 151 6.00 24.51 5.37
C GLY A 151 4.88 24.13 6.35
N MET A 152 3.61 24.11 5.91
CA MET A 152 2.48 23.64 6.72
C MET A 152 2.49 22.11 6.85
N ASP A 153 2.04 21.60 8.00
CA ASP A 153 1.73 20.17 8.12
C ASP A 153 0.51 19.79 7.24
N THR A 154 0.26 18.49 7.10
CA THR A 154 -0.82 18.01 6.21
C THR A 154 -2.21 18.51 6.61
N ARG A 155 -2.45 18.78 7.91
CA ARG A 155 -3.74 19.25 8.41
C ARG A 155 -3.91 20.74 8.29
N GLU A 156 -2.86 21.48 8.60
CA GLU A 156 -2.82 22.93 8.41
C GLU A 156 -3.06 23.25 6.94
N CYS A 157 -2.36 22.56 6.03
CA CYS A 157 -2.52 22.68 4.60
C CYS A 157 -3.98 22.42 4.14
N GLN A 158 -4.57 21.29 4.58
CA GLN A 158 -5.96 20.97 4.24
C GLN A 158 -6.93 22.03 4.78
N THR A 159 -6.71 22.49 6.00
CA THR A 159 -7.58 23.50 6.63
C THR A 159 -7.49 24.83 5.90
N ALA A 160 -6.29 25.29 5.55
CA ALA A 160 -6.10 26.53 4.79
C ALA A 160 -6.80 26.47 3.41
N ILE A 161 -6.71 25.32 2.73
CA ILE A 161 -7.42 25.13 1.44
C ILE A 161 -8.95 25.14 1.64
N TRP A 162 -9.46 24.46 2.68
CA TRP A 162 -10.90 24.49 2.97
C TRP A 162 -11.41 25.88 3.24
N ASP A 163 -10.70 26.65 4.07
CA ASP A 163 -11.09 28.02 4.41
C ASP A 163 -11.04 28.95 3.17
N PHE A 164 -10.04 28.76 2.32
CA PHE A 164 -9.94 29.48 1.05
C PHE A 164 -11.14 29.21 0.14
N ILE A 165 -11.52 27.94 -0.02
CA ILE A 165 -12.63 27.55 -0.91
C ILE A 165 -13.99 27.95 -0.32
N ALA A 166 -14.17 27.84 0.99
CA ALA A 166 -15.42 28.23 1.65
C ALA A 166 -15.64 29.74 1.67
N GLY A 167 -14.59 30.55 1.72
CA GLY A 167 -14.67 31.99 1.90
C GLY A 167 -15.41 32.34 3.20
N SER A 168 -16.54 33.01 3.10
CA SER A 168 -17.38 33.37 4.26
C SER A 168 -18.40 32.29 4.65
N LYS A 169 -18.53 31.24 3.85
CA LYS A 169 -19.51 30.15 4.05
C LYS A 169 -18.97 29.05 4.98
N LYS A 170 -19.86 28.25 5.55
CA LYS A 170 -19.52 27.16 6.48
C LYS A 170 -19.91 25.80 5.90
N TYR A 171 -18.96 24.88 5.83
CA TYR A 171 -19.24 23.49 5.44
C TYR A 171 -20.22 22.82 6.42
N GLY A 172 -21.10 21.99 5.86
CA GLY A 172 -22.12 21.26 6.61
C GLY A 172 -23.41 22.03 6.81
N THR A 173 -23.42 23.36 6.65
CA THR A 173 -24.60 24.22 6.83
C THR A 173 -24.95 25.06 5.62
N ASP A 174 -23.95 25.62 4.96
CA ASP A 174 -24.16 26.54 3.85
C ASP A 174 -23.98 25.85 2.49
N TRP A 175 -24.75 26.22 1.52
CA TRP A 175 -24.54 25.81 0.15
C TRP A 175 -23.36 26.57 -0.46
N ILE A 176 -22.35 25.81 -0.89
CA ILE A 176 -21.12 26.29 -1.51
C ILE A 176 -21.20 25.95 -3.00
N GLU A 177 -21.00 26.93 -3.83
CA GLU A 177 -20.79 26.77 -5.27
C GLU A 177 -19.30 26.56 -5.50
N PRO A 178 -18.88 25.40 -6.05
CA PRO A 178 -17.46 25.11 -6.18
C PRO A 178 -16.76 26.01 -7.22
N ASN A 179 -17.49 26.44 -8.26
CA ASN A 179 -17.00 27.30 -9.33
C ASN A 179 -18.06 28.30 -9.78
N ASP A 180 -17.68 29.21 -10.66
CA ASP A 180 -18.57 30.28 -11.18
C ASP A 180 -19.49 29.80 -12.33
N THR A 181 -19.40 28.54 -12.74
CA THR A 181 -20.17 28.00 -13.89
C THR A 181 -21.55 27.52 -13.52
N ASN A 182 -21.98 27.61 -12.27
CA ASN A 182 -23.25 27.07 -11.74
C ASN A 182 -23.44 25.57 -11.98
N SER A 183 -22.32 24.80 -12.04
CA SER A 183 -22.36 23.36 -12.32
C SER A 183 -22.95 22.54 -11.18
N GLY A 184 -22.98 23.06 -9.95
CA GLY A 184 -23.57 22.40 -8.80
C GLY A 184 -23.33 23.13 -7.49
N ILE A 185 -23.91 22.59 -6.42
CA ILE A 185 -23.76 23.09 -5.05
C ILE A 185 -23.48 21.96 -4.10
N THR A 186 -22.70 22.22 -3.06
CA THR A 186 -22.34 21.23 -2.04
C THR A 186 -22.28 21.84 -0.65
N THR A 187 -22.47 21.02 0.38
CA THR A 187 -22.17 21.36 1.78
C THR A 187 -20.90 20.68 2.28
N GLN A 188 -20.26 19.87 1.42
CA GLN A 188 -19.11 19.03 1.81
C GLN A 188 -17.80 19.78 1.62
N LYS A 189 -16.87 19.49 2.53
CA LYS A 189 -15.47 19.94 2.38
C LYS A 189 -14.82 19.30 1.18
N PRO A 190 -13.96 20.02 0.44
CA PRO A 190 -13.10 19.43 -0.57
C PRO A 190 -12.33 18.22 -0.02
N ALA A 191 -12.09 17.23 -0.84
CA ALA A 191 -11.16 16.17 -0.52
C ALA A 191 -9.75 16.64 -0.87
N VAL A 192 -8.90 16.79 0.13
CA VAL A 192 -7.51 17.26 -0.06
C VAL A 192 -6.54 16.12 0.22
N LEU A 193 -5.63 15.88 -0.69
CA LEU A 193 -4.46 15.01 -0.55
C LEU A 193 -3.24 15.91 -0.48
N ALA A 194 -2.40 15.77 0.54
CA ALA A 194 -1.29 16.69 0.77
C ALA A 194 -0.02 15.96 1.24
N ILE A 195 1.13 16.61 1.05
CA ILE A 195 2.39 16.25 1.69
C ILE A 195 2.64 17.12 2.93
N GLY A 196 3.29 16.53 3.93
CA GLY A 196 3.85 17.24 5.07
C GLY A 196 5.29 17.65 4.83
N GLN A 197 5.95 18.13 5.88
CA GLN A 197 7.35 18.57 5.82
C GLN A 197 8.30 17.44 5.39
N ALA A 198 8.00 16.19 5.71
CA ALA A 198 8.81 15.06 5.25
C ALA A 198 8.86 14.97 3.72
N GLY A 199 7.73 15.23 3.04
CA GLY A 199 7.69 15.27 1.58
C GLY A 199 8.42 16.49 1.02
N GLU A 200 8.16 17.68 1.59
CA GLU A 200 8.83 18.92 1.19
C GLU A 200 10.37 18.84 1.29
N ASN A 201 10.87 18.13 2.30
CA ASN A 201 12.30 17.91 2.52
C ASN A 201 12.81 16.60 1.92
N LEU A 202 12.06 15.97 1.03
CA LEU A 202 12.45 14.79 0.27
C LEU A 202 12.88 13.59 1.13
N SER A 203 12.27 13.40 2.30
CA SER A 203 12.46 12.16 3.06
C SER A 203 11.92 10.98 2.27
N ARG A 204 12.75 9.97 1.99
CA ARG A 204 12.39 8.83 1.13
C ARG A 204 11.26 7.96 1.70
N MET A 205 10.93 8.11 2.96
CA MET A 205 9.78 7.46 3.61
C MET A 205 8.56 8.38 3.74
N ALA A 206 8.51 9.49 2.98
CA ALA A 206 7.39 10.42 3.04
C ALA A 206 6.15 9.91 2.33
N CYS A 207 4.98 10.16 2.92
CA CYS A 207 3.66 9.73 2.46
C CYS A 207 2.83 10.88 1.90
N LEU A 208 1.84 10.54 1.05
CA LEU A 208 0.69 11.40 0.78
C LEU A 208 -0.37 11.14 1.87
N VAL A 209 -1.01 12.19 2.38
CA VAL A 209 -2.00 12.08 3.44
C VAL A 209 -3.30 12.78 3.07
N HIS A 210 -4.42 12.05 3.18
CA HIS A 210 -5.77 12.54 2.97
C HIS A 210 -6.58 12.52 4.27
N ASP A 211 -7.36 13.57 4.52
CA ASP A 211 -8.04 13.79 5.79
C ASP A 211 -7.04 13.67 6.98
N ALA A 212 -7.42 13.04 8.07
CA ALA A 212 -6.59 12.98 9.28
C ALA A 212 -5.62 11.81 9.34
N GLY A 213 -5.73 10.81 8.46
CA GLY A 213 -4.88 9.62 8.59
C GLY A 213 -5.09 8.56 7.49
N ASN A 214 -5.59 8.95 6.32
CA ASN A 214 -5.56 8.08 5.15
C ASN A 214 -4.25 8.30 4.40
N ALA A 215 -3.25 7.54 4.75
CA ALA A 215 -1.91 7.69 4.20
C ALA A 215 -1.63 6.68 3.09
N SER A 216 -0.96 7.13 2.03
CA SER A 216 -0.27 6.32 1.04
C SER A 216 1.11 5.99 1.62
N GLY A 217 1.18 4.91 2.42
CA GLY A 217 2.28 4.69 3.37
C GLY A 217 3.62 4.35 2.75
N GLN A 218 3.67 3.43 1.79
CA GLN A 218 4.92 2.97 1.16
C GLN A 218 5.12 3.60 -0.22
N GLY A 219 6.34 3.46 -0.76
CA GLY A 219 6.76 3.98 -2.06
C GLY A 219 7.46 5.33 -1.99
N GLY A 220 7.32 6.09 -0.90
CA GLY A 220 7.96 7.40 -0.76
C GLY A 220 7.31 8.49 -1.61
N PHE A 221 6.03 8.35 -1.96
CA PHE A 221 5.34 9.26 -2.89
C PHE A 221 5.21 10.69 -2.38
N GLY A 222 5.27 10.91 -1.06
CA GLY A 222 5.35 12.25 -0.51
C GLY A 222 6.61 12.99 -0.95
N ALA A 223 7.75 12.31 -1.01
CA ALA A 223 9.01 12.88 -1.49
C ALA A 223 9.00 13.04 -3.02
N VAL A 224 8.38 12.11 -3.76
CA VAL A 224 8.18 12.26 -5.22
C VAL A 224 7.37 13.52 -5.53
N TRP A 225 6.30 13.82 -4.76
CA TRP A 225 5.57 15.08 -4.93
C TRP A 225 6.40 16.30 -4.51
N GLY A 226 7.16 16.17 -3.43
CA GLY A 226 8.07 17.22 -2.97
C GLY A 226 9.09 17.61 -4.04
N SER A 227 9.71 16.63 -4.73
CA SER A 227 10.63 16.87 -5.83
C SER A 227 9.99 17.58 -7.03
N LYS A 228 8.69 17.42 -7.21
CA LYS A 228 7.90 18.11 -8.24
C LYS A 228 7.37 19.49 -7.81
N ASN A 229 7.71 19.95 -6.60
CA ASN A 229 7.14 21.13 -5.97
C ASN A 229 5.60 21.10 -5.85
N LEU A 230 5.01 19.90 -5.75
CA LEU A 230 3.56 19.72 -5.61
C LEU A 230 3.18 19.51 -4.14
N LYS A 231 2.49 20.48 -3.54
CA LYS A 231 2.07 20.45 -2.13
C LYS A 231 0.81 19.65 -1.91
N ALA A 232 -0.21 19.86 -2.74
CA ALA A 232 -1.50 19.25 -2.53
C ALA A 232 -2.34 19.16 -3.82
N ILE A 233 -3.32 18.27 -3.79
CA ILE A 233 -4.45 18.26 -4.74
C ILE A 233 -5.73 18.38 -3.93
N SER A 234 -6.55 19.36 -4.26
CA SER A 234 -7.89 19.58 -3.70
C SER A 234 -8.95 19.25 -4.73
N VAL A 235 -9.97 18.52 -4.33
CA VAL A 235 -11.06 18.12 -5.22
C VAL A 235 -12.40 18.46 -4.58
N THR A 236 -13.24 19.21 -5.31
CA THR A 236 -14.64 19.43 -5.00
C THR A 236 -15.47 18.94 -6.18
N GLY A 237 -16.34 17.97 -5.94
CA GLY A 237 -17.19 17.38 -6.96
C GLY A 237 -18.66 17.45 -6.58
N THR A 238 -19.53 17.80 -7.54
CA THR A 238 -20.98 17.91 -7.37
C THR A 238 -21.77 17.03 -8.33
N GLY A 239 -21.09 16.33 -9.24
CA GLY A 239 -21.69 15.45 -10.24
C GLY A 239 -22.14 14.10 -9.67
N LYS A 240 -22.57 13.24 -10.56
CA LYS A 240 -23.09 11.90 -10.27
C LYS A 240 -22.27 10.81 -10.98
N ILE A 241 -22.46 9.59 -10.52
CA ILE A 241 -21.92 8.39 -11.16
C ILE A 241 -23.10 7.57 -11.67
N ASP A 242 -23.08 7.23 -12.94
CA ASP A 242 -24.09 6.37 -13.53
C ASP A 242 -23.79 4.90 -13.20
N ILE A 243 -24.74 4.21 -12.59
CA ILE A 243 -24.66 2.82 -12.17
C ILE A 243 -25.58 2.00 -13.07
N HIS A 244 -25.08 0.89 -13.61
CA HIS A 244 -25.85 0.06 -14.53
C HIS A 244 -27.14 -0.49 -13.90
N ASP A 245 -27.03 -1.13 -12.75
CA ASP A 245 -28.19 -1.64 -11.99
C ASP A 245 -28.10 -1.24 -10.51
N PRO A 246 -28.64 -0.07 -10.14
CA PRO A 246 -28.66 0.38 -8.75
C PRO A 246 -29.42 -0.56 -7.82
N LYS A 247 -30.42 -1.30 -8.32
CA LYS A 247 -31.18 -2.26 -7.53
C LYS A 247 -30.35 -3.48 -7.21
N ALA A 248 -29.63 -4.03 -8.20
CA ALA A 248 -28.70 -5.14 -7.99
C ALA A 248 -27.58 -4.74 -7.03
N LEU A 249 -27.05 -3.52 -7.14
CA LEU A 249 -26.05 -2.99 -6.20
C LEU A 249 -26.56 -2.97 -4.76
N ILE A 250 -27.75 -2.44 -4.51
CA ILE A 250 -28.35 -2.44 -3.17
C ILE A 250 -28.61 -3.87 -2.67
N GLN A 251 -29.09 -4.76 -3.54
CA GLN A 251 -29.32 -6.16 -3.19
C GLN A 251 -28.01 -6.87 -2.85
N ALA A 252 -26.95 -6.66 -3.60
CA ALA A 252 -25.63 -7.20 -3.29
C ALA A 252 -25.11 -6.72 -1.93
N ARG A 253 -25.28 -5.45 -1.61
CA ARG A 253 -24.92 -4.89 -0.30
C ARG A 253 -25.73 -5.51 0.85
N LEU A 254 -27.05 -5.65 0.70
CA LEU A 254 -27.91 -6.30 1.70
C LEU A 254 -27.58 -7.79 1.83
N TRP A 255 -27.32 -8.49 0.72
CA TRP A 255 -26.87 -9.88 0.71
C TRP A 255 -25.58 -10.05 1.49
N GLN A 256 -24.59 -9.20 1.25
CA GLN A 256 -23.33 -9.22 1.97
C GLN A 256 -23.54 -9.00 3.48
N ILE A 257 -24.27 -7.97 3.86
CA ILE A 257 -24.57 -7.67 5.27
C ILE A 257 -25.28 -8.86 5.93
N LYS A 258 -26.26 -9.45 5.26
CA LYS A 258 -27.05 -10.55 5.81
C LYS A 258 -26.24 -11.82 6.00
N ASN A 259 -25.34 -12.13 5.06
CA ASN A 259 -24.72 -13.46 5.02
C ASN A 259 -23.29 -13.47 5.61
N TYR A 260 -22.60 -12.31 5.63
CA TYR A 260 -21.17 -12.33 5.96
C TYR A 260 -20.75 -11.26 6.95
N ALA A 261 -21.73 -10.52 7.56
CA ALA A 261 -21.08 -9.40 7.91
C ALA A 261 -21.07 -8.91 9.27
N PHE A 262 -22.00 -8.64 9.75
CA PHE A 262 -21.84 -7.57 10.70
C PHE A 262 -23.00 -7.70 11.65
N ASP A 263 -22.69 -8.14 12.84
CA ASP A 263 -23.57 -7.89 13.94
C ASP A 263 -23.60 -6.38 14.19
N LEU A 264 -24.70 -5.75 13.76
CA LEU A 264 -24.90 -4.31 13.94
C LEU A 264 -25.03 -3.96 15.42
N GLU A 265 -25.33 -4.91 16.30
CA GLU A 265 -25.41 -4.70 17.73
C GLU A 265 -24.03 -4.69 18.39
N ASP A 266 -23.08 -5.50 17.90
CA ASP A 266 -21.76 -5.60 18.47
C ASP A 266 -20.68 -4.73 17.79
N TRP A 267 -20.98 -4.08 16.69
CA TRP A 267 -20.04 -3.22 15.93
C TRP A 267 -18.78 -3.95 15.46
N LEU A 268 -18.71 -5.25 15.70
CA LEU A 268 -17.61 -6.09 15.30
C LEU A 268 -17.94 -6.71 13.97
N PRO A 269 -17.07 -6.53 12.96
CA PRO A 269 -17.05 -7.52 11.88
C PRO A 269 -16.86 -8.87 12.52
N THR A 270 -17.70 -9.81 12.15
CA THR A 270 -17.70 -11.17 12.69
C THR A 270 -16.39 -11.94 12.48
N TYR A 271 -15.51 -11.41 11.66
CA TYR A 271 -14.11 -11.82 11.50
C TYR A 271 -13.16 -10.81 12.15
N SER A 272 -13.47 -10.33 13.33
CA SER A 272 -12.53 -9.56 14.10
C SER A 272 -11.25 -10.37 14.25
N ILE A 273 -10.18 -9.84 13.69
CA ILE A 273 -8.88 -10.47 13.76
C ILE A 273 -8.39 -10.35 15.19
N ASP A 274 -8.51 -11.41 15.93
CA ASP A 274 -7.76 -11.56 17.16
C ASP A 274 -6.32 -11.92 16.78
N PHE A 275 -5.53 -10.89 16.53
CA PHE A 275 -4.10 -11.07 16.32
C PHE A 275 -3.46 -11.47 17.64
N GLN A 276 -3.59 -12.75 18.03
CA GLN A 276 -2.83 -13.37 19.11
C GLN A 276 -2.90 -12.65 20.46
N GLY A 277 -4.05 -12.08 20.82
CA GLY A 277 -4.15 -11.28 22.04
C GLY A 277 -3.43 -9.92 21.92
N SER A 278 -2.95 -9.60 20.75
CA SER A 278 -2.43 -8.28 20.44
C SER A 278 -3.61 -7.34 20.23
N PRO A 279 -3.69 -6.20 20.91
CA PRO A 279 -4.72 -5.22 20.67
C PRO A 279 -4.49 -4.56 19.32
N VAL A 280 -4.84 -5.24 18.22
CA VAL A 280 -4.80 -4.62 16.91
C VAL A 280 -5.98 -3.67 16.80
N PRO A 281 -5.72 -2.39 16.71
CA PRO A 281 -6.73 -1.35 16.84
C PRO A 281 -7.75 -1.32 15.72
N SER A 282 -7.45 -1.92 14.61
CA SER A 282 -8.29 -1.91 13.42
C SER A 282 -9.41 -2.92 13.47
N VAL A 283 -9.46 -3.71 14.53
CA VAL A 283 -10.25 -4.91 14.57
C VAL A 283 -11.20 -4.84 15.72
N GLY A 284 -12.46 -4.69 15.42
CA GLY A 284 -13.48 -4.77 16.41
C GLY A 284 -13.56 -3.56 17.34
N TRP A 285 -14.43 -2.68 16.98
CA TRP A 285 -14.86 -1.56 17.80
C TRP A 285 -16.09 -1.98 18.66
N GLY A 286 -16.01 -3.13 19.31
CA GLY A 286 -17.02 -3.54 20.28
C GLY A 286 -17.05 -2.65 21.51
N LYS A 287 -18.09 -2.74 22.33
CA LYS A 287 -18.24 -1.96 23.57
C LYS A 287 -16.99 -2.02 24.45
N ASP A 288 -16.29 -3.14 24.43
CA ASP A 288 -15.13 -3.44 25.26
C ASP A 288 -13.81 -3.47 24.49
N ALA A 289 -13.86 -3.39 23.16
CA ALA A 289 -12.67 -3.37 22.34
C ALA A 289 -12.03 -1.99 22.40
N ASN A 290 -10.98 -1.88 23.15
CA ASN A 290 -10.11 -0.73 23.17
C ASN A 290 -8.89 -1.01 22.29
N PRO A 291 -8.92 -0.61 21.01
CA PRO A 291 -7.82 -0.91 20.10
C PRO A 291 -6.54 -0.18 20.46
N VAL A 292 -6.67 0.92 21.16
CA VAL A 292 -5.53 1.64 21.76
C VAL A 292 -5.91 1.86 23.22
N ASP A 293 -5.32 1.07 24.02
CA ASP A 293 -5.47 1.16 25.46
C ASP A 293 -4.90 2.50 25.91
N GLY A 294 -5.68 3.39 26.47
CA GLY A 294 -5.27 4.75 26.84
C GLY A 294 -6.14 5.84 26.22
N ARG A 295 -7.28 5.48 25.64
CA ARG A 295 -8.28 6.47 25.25
C ARG A 295 -8.67 7.37 26.41
N PRO A 296 -8.90 8.67 26.13
CA PRO A 296 -9.64 9.52 27.05
C PRO A 296 -10.99 8.88 27.38
N ALA A 297 -11.42 9.02 28.62
CA ALA A 297 -12.76 8.66 29.03
C ALA A 297 -13.75 9.41 28.14
N GLY A 298 -14.52 8.68 27.31
CA GLY A 298 -15.43 9.28 26.32
C GLY A 298 -15.40 8.61 24.95
N GLY A 299 -14.48 7.71 24.75
CA GLY A 299 -14.51 6.76 23.66
C GLY A 299 -14.01 7.29 22.32
N GLN A 300 -13.59 6.37 21.53
CA GLN A 300 -13.30 6.57 20.11
C GLN A 300 -14.59 6.57 19.32
N ARG A 301 -14.54 7.23 18.18
CA ARG A 301 -15.59 7.13 17.18
C ARG A 301 -15.04 6.39 15.97
N PRO A 302 -15.73 5.34 15.50
CA PRO A 302 -15.32 4.66 14.27
C PRO A 302 -15.37 5.63 13.10
N LYS A 303 -14.39 5.53 12.21
CA LYS A 303 -14.31 6.29 10.98
C LYS A 303 -14.17 5.33 9.81
N ALA A 304 -15.09 5.42 8.86
CA ALA A 304 -15.09 4.62 7.64
C ALA A 304 -14.68 5.44 6.42
N CYS A 305 -14.18 4.75 5.39
CA CYS A 305 -14.13 5.28 4.02
C CYS A 305 -15.55 5.42 3.46
N VAL A 306 -15.74 6.21 2.41
CA VAL A 306 -17.03 6.33 1.74
C VAL A 306 -17.58 4.97 1.36
N GLY A 307 -18.87 4.76 1.59
CA GLY A 307 -19.55 3.49 1.27
C GLY A 307 -19.21 2.30 2.16
N CYS A 308 -18.12 2.34 2.92
CA CYS A 308 -17.71 1.26 3.80
C CYS A 308 -18.50 1.25 5.11
N HIS A 309 -18.82 0.05 5.59
CA HIS A 309 -19.55 -0.16 6.85
C HIS A 309 -18.65 -0.70 7.99
N SER A 310 -17.36 -0.96 7.73
CA SER A 310 -16.47 -1.54 8.74
C SER A 310 -15.91 -0.55 9.74
N GLY A 311 -15.76 0.74 9.42
CA GLY A 311 -15.26 1.72 10.36
C GLY A 311 -13.92 1.36 11.02
N CYS A 312 -12.95 0.88 10.25
CA CYS A 312 -11.70 0.31 10.76
C CYS A 312 -10.72 1.32 11.36
N ARG A 313 -10.98 2.62 11.28
CA ARG A 313 -10.18 3.67 11.92
C ARG A 313 -10.89 4.24 13.12
N GLY A 314 -10.12 4.69 14.10
CA GLY A 314 -10.61 5.35 15.30
C GLY A 314 -10.23 6.81 15.35
N ARG A 315 -11.21 7.66 15.66
CA ARG A 315 -10.98 9.06 15.97
C ARG A 315 -11.00 9.23 17.49
N TYR A 316 -9.92 9.79 18.03
CA TYR A 316 -9.73 9.94 19.48
C TYR A 316 -10.23 11.28 20.02
N GLU A 317 -10.20 12.33 19.21
CA GLU A 317 -10.57 13.68 19.59
C GLU A 317 -11.62 14.24 18.64
N SER A 318 -12.25 15.34 19.02
CA SER A 318 -13.14 16.08 18.14
C SER A 318 -12.37 16.85 17.06
N GLY A 319 -13.01 17.09 15.94
CA GLY A 319 -12.40 17.83 14.84
C GLY A 319 -11.61 16.97 13.86
N LEU A 320 -10.71 17.62 13.11
CA LEU A 320 -9.77 16.97 12.22
C LEU A 320 -8.55 16.56 13.02
N GLY A 321 -8.17 15.31 12.91
CA GLY A 321 -6.96 14.81 13.54
C GLY A 321 -7.20 13.69 14.53
N SER A 322 -6.12 13.25 15.14
CA SER A 322 -6.13 12.18 16.14
C SER A 322 -6.87 10.93 15.68
N GLU A 323 -6.68 10.54 14.43
CA GLU A 323 -7.15 9.28 13.87
C GLU A 323 -5.99 8.30 13.74
N ALA A 324 -6.22 7.05 14.08
CA ALA A 324 -5.28 5.97 13.87
C ALA A 324 -5.96 4.73 13.28
N THR A 325 -5.20 3.97 12.54
CA THR A 325 -5.60 2.68 12.01
C THR A 325 -4.39 1.76 11.92
N CYS A 326 -4.62 0.46 12.07
CA CYS A 326 -3.63 -0.59 11.83
C CYS A 326 -2.23 -0.21 12.35
N VAL A 327 -1.23 -0.22 11.45
CA VAL A 327 0.17 0.05 11.76
C VAL A 327 0.44 1.42 12.35
N ALA A 328 -0.26 2.46 11.91
CA ALA A 328 -0.08 3.79 12.48
C ALA A 328 -0.31 3.79 14.01
N SER A 329 -1.24 2.97 14.51
CA SER A 329 -1.48 2.84 15.94
C SER A 329 -0.48 1.93 16.66
N LEU A 330 0.24 1.09 15.90
CA LEU A 330 1.29 0.22 16.43
C LEU A 330 2.67 0.87 16.40
N PHE A 331 2.84 1.95 15.66
CA PHE A 331 4.13 2.61 15.45
C PHE A 331 4.89 2.81 16.76
N TYR A 332 4.22 3.26 17.80
CA TYR A 332 4.91 3.56 19.04
C TYR A 332 4.57 2.55 20.16
N TRP A 333 4.68 1.27 19.86
CA TRP A 333 4.50 0.20 20.84
C TRP A 333 5.39 0.35 22.07
N PHE A 334 6.57 0.96 21.93
CA PHE A 334 7.47 1.27 23.03
C PHE A 334 6.79 1.99 24.18
N ALA A 335 5.89 2.94 23.91
CA ALA A 335 5.16 3.66 24.92
C ALA A 335 4.19 2.79 25.74
N GLY A 336 3.63 1.73 25.12
CA GLY A 336 2.74 0.78 25.79
C GLY A 336 3.45 -0.29 26.60
N SER A 337 4.76 -0.41 26.46
CA SER A 337 5.58 -1.40 27.16
C SER A 337 5.86 -0.97 28.61
N LYS A 338 5.69 -1.89 29.57
CA LYS A 338 6.08 -1.66 30.98
C LYS A 338 7.56 -1.35 31.13
N GLN A 339 8.38 -1.78 30.18
CA GLN A 339 9.83 -1.57 30.19
C GLN A 339 10.21 -0.10 30.01
N PHE A 340 9.44 0.68 29.24
CA PHE A 340 9.81 2.03 28.85
C PHE A 340 9.02 3.13 29.57
N ALA A 341 8.19 2.77 30.55
CA ALA A 341 7.42 3.70 31.39
C ALA A 341 6.56 4.72 30.62
N GLY A 342 6.32 4.46 29.32
CA GLY A 342 5.48 5.31 28.49
C GLY A 342 4.00 5.13 28.80
N THR A 343 3.19 6.10 28.40
CA THR A 343 1.73 6.03 28.49
C THR A 343 1.12 5.71 27.14
N LYS A 344 -0.04 5.08 27.15
CA LYS A 344 -0.79 4.79 25.95
C LYS A 344 -1.25 6.05 25.19
N GLU A 345 -1.34 7.18 25.89
CA GLU A 345 -1.56 8.48 25.27
C GLU A 345 -0.43 8.85 24.30
N VAL A 346 0.83 8.55 24.64
CA VAL A 346 1.98 8.76 23.77
C VAL A 346 1.85 7.96 22.48
N GLN A 347 1.34 6.75 22.55
CA GLN A 347 1.18 5.88 21.36
C GLN A 347 0.28 6.49 20.29
N TYR A 348 -0.91 6.99 20.66
CA TYR A 348 -1.79 7.58 19.64
C TYR A 348 -1.33 8.97 19.20
N LYS A 349 -0.71 9.77 20.09
CA LYS A 349 -0.09 11.06 19.72
C LYS A 349 1.07 10.87 18.75
N ALA A 350 1.88 9.82 18.94
CA ALA A 350 2.93 9.45 17.99
C ALA A 350 2.37 9.16 16.60
N SER A 351 1.27 8.40 16.52
CA SER A 351 0.58 8.13 15.25
C SER A 351 0.05 9.41 14.58
N ASP A 352 -0.41 10.34 15.41
CA ASP A 352 -0.88 11.64 14.95
C ASP A 352 0.24 12.48 14.33
N LEU A 353 1.43 12.48 14.94
CA LEU A 353 2.63 13.16 14.41
C LEU A 353 3.03 12.59 13.04
N LEU A 354 2.99 11.26 12.85
CA LEU A 354 3.28 10.66 11.55
C LEU A 354 2.36 11.17 10.44
N ASN A 355 1.05 11.23 10.73
CA ASN A 355 0.08 11.74 9.78
C ASN A 355 0.27 13.23 9.48
N LYS A 356 0.66 14.04 10.48
CA LYS A 356 0.94 15.46 10.32
C LYS A 356 2.14 15.72 9.44
N TYR A 357 3.26 15.07 9.73
CA TYR A 357 4.50 15.25 8.97
C TYR A 357 4.53 14.44 7.67
N GLY A 358 3.60 13.49 7.49
CA GLY A 358 3.52 12.66 6.30
C GLY A 358 4.62 11.61 6.24
N LEU A 359 4.75 10.74 7.26
CA LEU A 359 5.79 9.71 7.37
C LEU A 359 5.21 8.29 7.41
N ASN A 360 5.96 7.34 6.85
CA ASN A 360 5.63 5.92 6.81
C ASN A 360 5.80 5.26 8.19
N ALA A 361 4.68 4.81 8.76
CA ALA A 361 4.69 4.16 10.06
C ALA A 361 5.46 2.83 10.10
N TYR A 362 5.45 2.04 9.03
CA TYR A 362 6.14 0.74 8.99
C TYR A 362 7.64 0.89 9.09
N GLU A 363 8.20 1.69 8.21
CA GLU A 363 9.65 1.88 8.20
C GLU A 363 10.14 2.48 9.52
N LEU A 364 9.40 3.44 10.07
CA LEU A 364 9.76 4.04 11.36
C LEU A 364 9.63 3.07 12.53
N THR A 365 8.67 2.14 12.51
CA THR A 365 8.52 1.13 13.56
C THR A 365 9.76 0.24 13.64
N ASP A 366 10.12 -0.39 12.54
CA ASP A 366 11.23 -1.32 12.49
C ASP A 366 12.58 -0.59 12.59
N GLY A 367 12.67 0.58 11.98
CA GLY A 367 13.84 1.45 12.09
C GLY A 367 14.10 1.91 13.53
N LEU A 368 13.07 2.22 14.31
CA LEU A 368 13.23 2.62 15.70
C LEU A 368 13.73 1.44 16.57
N TYR A 369 13.27 0.22 16.31
CA TYR A 369 13.81 -0.98 16.96
C TYR A 369 15.30 -1.17 16.64
N TYR A 370 15.68 -0.95 15.40
CA TYR A 370 17.08 -1.00 14.98
C TYR A 370 17.94 0.03 15.73
N LEU A 371 17.52 1.30 15.76
CA LEU A 371 18.25 2.35 16.49
C LEU A 371 18.33 2.06 17.99
N TYR A 372 17.27 1.56 18.60
CA TYR A 372 17.27 1.15 19.99
C TYR A 372 18.29 0.05 20.24
N SER A 373 18.38 -0.95 19.37
CA SER A 373 19.37 -2.01 19.47
C SER A 373 20.80 -1.48 19.40
N LEU A 374 21.08 -0.56 18.47
CA LEU A 374 22.40 0.10 18.36
C LEU A 374 22.72 0.94 19.62
N SER A 375 21.73 1.57 20.23
CA SER A 375 21.93 2.33 21.46
C SER A 375 22.31 1.44 22.65
N ILE A 376 21.67 0.27 22.79
CA ILE A 376 22.00 -0.73 23.83
C ILE A 376 23.43 -1.26 23.64
N LEU A 377 23.85 -1.48 22.39
CA LEU A 377 25.20 -1.89 22.08
C LEU A 377 26.27 -0.81 22.31
N GLY A 378 25.81 0.42 22.62
CA GLY A 378 26.72 1.55 22.84
C GLY A 378 27.37 2.11 21.58
N VAL A 379 26.87 1.72 20.41
CA VAL A 379 27.33 2.20 19.10
C VAL A 379 26.68 3.53 18.74
N LEU A 380 25.42 3.75 19.13
CA LEU A 380 24.60 4.91 18.83
C LEU A 380 24.35 5.75 20.10
N GLY A 381 24.52 7.07 19.99
CA GLY A 381 24.22 8.02 21.05
C GLY A 381 25.14 9.23 21.02
N PRO A 382 24.96 10.22 21.93
CA PRO A 382 25.80 11.41 21.97
C PRO A 382 27.27 11.08 22.11
N GLY A 383 28.10 11.51 21.13
CA GLY A 383 29.55 11.27 21.10
C GLY A 383 29.96 9.83 20.90
N LYS A 384 29.09 8.96 20.43
CA LYS A 384 29.38 7.57 20.06
C LYS A 384 29.85 7.46 18.61
N GLU A 385 30.13 6.24 18.16
CA GLU A 385 30.52 5.94 16.77
C GLU A 385 29.52 6.52 15.76
N ILE A 386 28.23 6.33 16.03
CA ILE A 386 27.14 7.02 15.33
C ILE A 386 26.63 8.10 16.30
N ASP A 387 27.04 9.35 16.03
CA ASP A 387 26.63 10.47 16.88
C ASP A 387 25.16 10.84 16.65
N CYS A 388 24.39 10.73 17.72
CA CYS A 388 22.95 10.89 17.69
C CYS A 388 22.49 11.71 18.90
N PRO A 389 21.72 12.80 18.72
CA PRO A 389 21.27 13.65 19.82
C PRO A 389 20.11 13.07 20.63
N LEU A 390 19.52 11.93 20.22
CA LEU A 390 18.40 11.31 20.93
C LEU A 390 18.85 10.63 22.22
N ASP A 391 18.12 10.89 23.31
CA ASP A 391 18.29 10.19 24.57
C ASP A 391 17.36 8.97 24.65
N PHE A 392 17.89 7.79 24.30
CA PHE A 392 17.13 6.53 24.32
C PHE A 392 16.64 6.10 25.71
N SER A 393 17.13 6.70 26.79
CA SER A 393 16.57 6.47 28.13
C SER A 393 15.14 7.02 28.27
N THR A 394 14.76 7.97 27.41
CA THR A 394 13.44 8.61 27.38
C THR A 394 12.53 8.10 26.26
N ILE A 395 12.87 6.99 25.60
CA ILE A 395 12.18 6.46 24.43
C ILE A 395 10.66 6.26 24.62
N GLY A 396 10.17 6.11 25.83
CA GLY A 396 8.73 6.01 26.13
C GLY A 396 7.99 7.36 26.19
N SER A 397 8.68 8.50 26.02
CA SER A 397 8.11 9.84 26.17
C SER A 397 7.61 10.44 24.88
N LEU A 398 6.69 11.40 24.97
CA LEU A 398 6.22 12.16 23.80
C LEU A 398 7.34 13.05 23.23
N ASP A 399 8.17 13.65 24.09
CA ASP A 399 9.27 14.52 23.67
C ASP A 399 10.28 13.76 22.79
N PHE A 400 10.60 12.52 23.16
CA PHE A 400 11.47 11.66 22.35
C PHE A 400 10.88 11.39 20.96
N VAL A 401 9.63 10.95 20.89
CA VAL A 401 9.02 10.61 19.59
C VAL A 401 8.83 11.86 18.73
N GLU A 402 8.51 12.99 19.35
CA GLU A 402 8.38 14.26 18.63
C GLU A 402 9.72 14.71 18.05
N GLN A 403 10.81 14.63 18.80
CA GLN A 403 12.15 14.90 18.31
C GLN A 403 12.53 13.93 17.18
N PHE A 404 12.36 12.64 17.39
CA PHE A 404 12.65 11.60 16.39
C PHE A 404 11.92 11.83 15.05
N VAL A 405 10.61 12.07 15.09
CA VAL A 405 9.79 12.32 13.90
C VAL A 405 10.21 13.62 13.19
N LYS A 406 10.47 14.69 13.95
CA LYS A 406 10.93 15.98 13.40
C LYS A 406 12.32 15.87 12.76
N MET A 407 13.23 15.12 13.35
CA MET A 407 14.56 14.90 12.77
C MET A 407 14.47 14.39 11.34
N ILE A 408 13.62 13.41 11.11
CA ILE A 408 13.42 12.79 9.80
C ILE A 408 12.67 13.73 8.85
N ALA A 409 11.62 14.39 9.35
CA ALA A 409 10.79 15.26 8.54
C ALA A 409 11.52 16.54 8.09
N TYR A 410 12.42 17.07 8.91
CA TYR A 410 13.17 18.31 8.64
C TYR A 410 14.63 18.08 8.28
N ARG A 411 15.13 16.86 8.32
CA ARG A 411 16.55 16.53 8.10
C ARG A 411 17.49 17.28 9.05
N ASN A 412 17.11 17.42 10.32
CA ASN A 412 17.83 18.21 11.33
C ASN A 412 17.91 17.46 12.68
N ASP A 413 18.25 18.17 13.78
CA ASP A 413 18.36 17.61 15.13
C ASP A 413 17.01 17.42 15.85
N GLY A 414 15.89 17.81 15.23
CA GLY A 414 14.55 17.69 15.78
C GLY A 414 14.21 18.70 16.90
N LEU A 415 15.14 19.58 17.27
CA LEU A 415 14.97 20.51 18.40
C LEU A 415 14.52 21.93 17.99
N GLY A 416 14.63 22.28 16.72
CA GLY A 416 14.30 23.63 16.22
C GLY A 416 12.80 23.82 15.96
N ASN A 417 12.28 25.03 16.28
CA ASN A 417 11.02 25.50 15.73
C ASN A 417 11.26 26.08 14.33
N ALA A 418 10.58 25.54 13.32
CA ALA A 418 10.67 25.94 11.92
C ALA A 418 10.36 27.44 11.64
N SER A 419 9.90 28.19 12.63
CA SER A 419 9.50 29.60 12.50
C SER A 419 10.65 30.63 12.55
N CYS A 420 11.89 30.23 12.86
CA CYS A 420 13.00 31.16 13.09
C CYS A 420 14.25 30.95 12.20
N GLY A 421 14.07 30.55 10.96
CA GLY A 421 15.20 30.22 10.05
C GLY A 421 15.46 28.71 10.00
N GLN A 422 16.18 28.26 8.98
CA GLN A 422 16.48 26.84 8.84
C GLN A 422 17.25 26.35 10.09
N PRO A 423 16.73 25.36 10.82
CA PRO A 423 17.47 24.78 11.94
C PRO A 423 18.76 24.13 11.44
N PRO A 424 19.78 24.00 12.28
CA PRO A 424 21.05 23.39 11.89
C PRO A 424 20.79 21.97 11.35
N GLN A 425 21.30 21.69 10.16
CA GLN A 425 21.23 20.35 9.58
C GLN A 425 21.95 19.38 10.53
N SER A 426 21.30 18.28 10.85
CA SER A 426 21.93 17.17 11.57
C SER A 426 22.32 16.11 10.54
N GLU A 427 23.57 15.66 10.60
CA GLU A 427 24.01 14.56 9.75
C GLU A 427 23.16 13.30 9.99
N PHE A 428 22.88 12.99 11.25
CA PHE A 428 22.03 11.86 11.64
C PHE A 428 20.58 12.01 11.10
N GLY A 429 19.97 13.19 11.23
CA GLY A 429 18.64 13.46 10.66
C GLY A 429 18.60 13.31 9.14
N ASN A 430 19.63 13.76 8.43
CA ASN A 430 19.78 13.55 7.00
C ASN A 430 19.88 12.08 6.64
N ASP A 431 20.69 11.32 7.39
CA ASP A 431 20.88 9.90 7.13
C ASP A 431 19.58 9.14 7.28
N LEU A 432 18.83 9.38 8.36
CA LEU A 432 17.54 8.75 8.59
C LEU A 432 16.52 9.10 7.49
N ALA A 433 16.50 10.33 6.99
CA ALA A 433 15.60 10.76 5.93
C ALA A 433 15.85 10.03 4.60
N GLU A 434 17.06 9.50 4.37
CA GLU A 434 17.37 8.65 3.22
C GLU A 434 16.83 7.20 3.37
N GLY A 435 16.29 6.82 4.53
CA GLY A 435 15.83 5.48 4.85
C GLY A 435 16.86 4.66 5.62
N PHE A 436 16.41 3.71 6.41
CA PHE A 436 17.27 3.01 7.39
C PHE A 436 18.36 2.16 6.74
N VAL A 437 18.09 1.55 5.58
CA VAL A 437 19.13 0.75 4.89
C VAL A 437 20.25 1.65 4.35
N ARG A 438 19.90 2.81 3.77
CA ARG A 438 20.91 3.77 3.28
C ARG A 438 21.69 4.40 4.44
N ALA A 439 21.00 4.70 5.55
CA ALA A 439 21.65 5.17 6.77
C ALA A 439 22.66 4.14 7.31
N ALA A 440 22.23 2.87 7.43
CA ALA A 440 23.11 1.78 7.88
C ALA A 440 24.31 1.57 6.95
N LEU A 441 24.11 1.71 5.62
CA LEU A 441 25.19 1.66 4.65
C LEU A 441 26.22 2.77 4.89
N LYS A 442 25.76 4.01 5.04
CA LYS A 442 26.61 5.16 5.32
C LYS A 442 27.39 5.03 6.61
N TRP A 443 26.80 4.40 7.62
CA TRP A 443 27.44 4.14 8.92
C TRP A 443 28.38 2.93 8.90
N GLY A 444 28.61 2.28 7.74
CA GLY A 444 29.44 1.10 7.62
C GLY A 444 28.85 -0.15 8.30
N ARG A 445 27.54 -0.15 8.55
CA ARG A 445 26.84 -1.24 9.28
C ARG A 445 26.36 -2.40 8.40
N LEU A 446 26.52 -2.30 7.08
CA LEU A 446 26.14 -3.37 6.15
C LEU A 446 27.33 -4.23 5.71
N ASP A 447 28.56 -3.82 6.04
CA ASP A 447 29.79 -4.47 5.59
C ASP A 447 30.18 -5.69 6.44
N GLY A 448 30.93 -6.61 5.82
CA GLY A 448 31.51 -7.77 6.49
C GLY A 448 30.48 -8.82 6.92
N ASP A 449 30.95 -9.85 7.61
CA ASP A 449 30.11 -10.98 8.05
C ASP A 449 29.16 -10.64 9.21
N LEU A 450 29.45 -9.56 9.93
CA LEU A 450 28.62 -9.04 11.03
C LEU A 450 27.70 -7.89 10.60
N GLY A 451 27.55 -7.67 9.29
CA GLY A 451 26.66 -6.63 8.77
C GLY A 451 25.21 -6.79 9.25
N ASP A 452 24.54 -5.68 9.49
CA ASP A 452 23.23 -5.67 10.17
C ASP A 452 22.11 -6.35 9.37
N LEU A 453 22.18 -6.34 8.02
CA LEU A 453 21.29 -7.13 7.16
C LEU A 453 21.69 -8.63 7.08
N LYS A 454 22.89 -9.00 7.48
CA LYS A 454 23.33 -10.40 7.53
C LYS A 454 22.99 -11.08 8.85
N THR A 455 22.94 -10.30 9.91
CA THR A 455 22.63 -10.77 11.27
C THR A 455 21.16 -10.64 11.65
N GLY A 456 20.37 -9.89 10.86
CA GLY A 456 18.97 -9.60 11.15
C GLY A 456 18.79 -8.54 12.24
N MET A 457 19.81 -7.75 12.54
CA MET A 457 19.66 -6.59 13.42
C MET A 457 18.79 -5.52 12.73
N LEU A 458 18.99 -5.31 11.44
CA LEU A 458 18.10 -4.54 10.57
C LEU A 458 17.22 -5.50 9.77
N LYS A 459 15.92 -5.58 10.09
CA LYS A 459 14.97 -6.52 9.46
C LYS A 459 14.28 -5.90 8.24
N PHE A 460 15.02 -5.73 7.16
CA PHE A 460 14.61 -5.17 5.89
C PHE A 460 14.97 -6.16 4.77
N SER A 461 14.19 -7.20 4.61
CA SER A 461 14.59 -8.39 3.85
C SER A 461 14.38 -8.29 2.35
N CYS A 462 13.43 -7.49 1.89
CA CYS A 462 13.07 -7.37 0.47
C CYS A 462 13.22 -5.93 0.00
N TRP A 463 14.06 -5.70 -0.98
CA TRP A 463 14.23 -4.39 -1.62
C TRP A 463 14.49 -3.23 -0.65
N GLY A 464 15.16 -3.52 0.47
CA GLY A 464 15.46 -2.52 1.50
C GLY A 464 14.22 -1.96 2.21
N LEU A 465 13.11 -2.69 2.20
CA LEU A 465 11.86 -2.35 2.87
C LEU A 465 11.64 -3.19 4.13
N PRO A 466 10.96 -2.68 5.13
CA PRO A 466 10.68 -3.39 6.37
C PRO A 466 9.78 -4.61 6.14
N ASP A 467 9.98 -5.66 6.93
CA ASP A 467 9.19 -6.88 6.88
C ASP A 467 7.81 -6.67 7.53
N HIS A 468 6.74 -6.84 6.76
CA HIS A 468 5.38 -6.77 7.31
C HIS A 468 5.02 -8.03 8.11
N ARG A 469 5.53 -9.16 7.67
CA ARG A 469 5.38 -10.47 8.27
C ARG A 469 6.76 -11.12 8.39
N ASP A 470 6.82 -12.18 9.17
CA ASP A 470 7.98 -13.05 9.14
C ASP A 470 7.94 -13.89 7.86
N TYR A 471 8.80 -13.58 6.90
CA TYR A 471 8.78 -14.18 5.56
C TYR A 471 9.23 -15.64 5.54
N GLN A 472 9.89 -16.10 6.60
CA GLN A 472 10.22 -17.51 6.76
C GLN A 472 8.98 -18.34 7.13
N ALA A 473 7.93 -17.71 7.66
CA ALA A 473 6.67 -18.35 8.01
C ALA A 473 5.60 -18.16 6.93
N HIS A 474 5.42 -16.95 6.47
CA HIS A 474 4.41 -16.54 5.50
C HIS A 474 4.98 -16.54 4.10
N LEU A 475 5.03 -17.71 3.46
CA LEU A 475 5.72 -17.93 2.18
C LEU A 475 5.11 -17.10 1.05
N GLU A 476 3.78 -17.02 0.97
CA GLU A 476 3.06 -16.20 -0.02
C GLU A 476 3.42 -14.72 0.08
N TRP A 477 3.61 -14.23 1.30
CA TRP A 477 4.02 -12.85 1.55
C TRP A 477 5.51 -12.64 1.22
N GLY A 478 6.37 -13.46 1.78
CA GLY A 478 7.81 -13.34 1.59
C GLY A 478 8.22 -13.48 0.13
N TYR A 479 7.83 -14.57 -0.51
CA TYR A 479 8.17 -14.84 -1.89
C TYR A 479 7.49 -13.84 -2.85
N GLY A 480 6.21 -13.53 -2.59
CA GLY A 480 5.47 -12.56 -3.39
C GLY A 480 5.98 -11.13 -3.28
N SER A 481 6.46 -10.71 -2.09
CA SER A 481 7.07 -9.38 -1.92
C SER A 481 8.40 -9.27 -2.65
N LEU A 482 9.21 -10.33 -2.60
CA LEU A 482 10.51 -10.37 -3.25
C LEU A 482 10.40 -10.44 -4.78
N LEU A 483 9.47 -11.25 -5.29
CA LEU A 483 9.18 -11.35 -6.73
C LEU A 483 8.48 -10.09 -7.26
N GLY A 484 7.87 -9.32 -6.39
CA GLY A 484 7.26 -8.03 -6.68
C GLY A 484 8.21 -6.84 -6.51
N ASP A 485 7.62 -5.71 -6.18
CA ASP A 485 8.27 -4.40 -6.04
C ASP A 485 8.38 -3.94 -4.59
N ARG A 486 7.53 -4.50 -3.71
CA ARG A 486 7.39 -4.11 -2.31
C ARG A 486 6.63 -5.16 -1.52
N ASP A 487 6.48 -4.94 -0.23
CA ASP A 487 5.57 -5.67 0.63
C ASP A 487 4.16 -5.76 0.03
N MET A 488 3.61 -6.97 -0.01
CA MET A 488 2.31 -7.24 -0.64
C MET A 488 1.16 -6.53 0.06
N ASN A 489 1.17 -6.54 1.38
CA ASN A 489 0.14 -5.93 2.24
C ASN A 489 -1.30 -6.32 1.89
N GLU A 490 -1.52 -7.61 1.64
CA GLU A 490 -2.83 -8.17 1.26
C GLU A 490 -3.36 -9.09 2.37
N HIS A 491 -4.20 -8.55 3.23
CA HIS A 491 -4.64 -9.21 4.47
C HIS A 491 -5.88 -10.07 4.31
N ASP A 492 -6.56 -10.03 3.20
CA ASP A 492 -7.72 -10.87 2.93
C ASP A 492 -7.35 -12.36 2.80
N PHE A 493 -6.12 -12.62 2.39
CA PHE A 493 -5.52 -13.94 2.41
C PHE A 493 -4.19 -13.93 3.19
N ASP A 494 -4.19 -14.62 4.30
CA ASP A 494 -3.02 -14.83 5.15
C ASP A 494 -3.15 -16.25 5.75
N GLY A 495 -2.18 -17.10 5.48
CA GLY A 495 -2.18 -18.50 5.92
C GLY A 495 -2.44 -18.70 7.42
N THR A 496 -2.13 -17.69 8.25
CA THR A 496 -2.44 -17.75 9.69
C THR A 496 -3.95 -17.67 9.98
N PHE A 497 -4.77 -17.18 9.07
CA PHE A 497 -6.21 -17.10 9.29
C PHE A 497 -6.89 -18.45 9.34
N ILE A 498 -6.31 -19.45 8.72
CA ILE A 498 -6.78 -20.85 8.78
C ILE A 498 -6.89 -21.33 10.24
N ARG A 499 -5.97 -20.90 11.09
CA ARG A 499 -5.97 -21.24 12.52
C ARG A 499 -7.23 -20.81 13.29
N ARG A 500 -7.93 -19.79 12.84
CA ARG A 500 -9.11 -19.26 13.57
C ARG A 500 -10.22 -20.29 13.71
N ALA A 501 -10.41 -21.14 12.72
CA ALA A 501 -11.43 -22.18 12.75
C ALA A 501 -10.99 -23.48 13.45
N GLN A 502 -9.75 -23.57 13.95
CA GLN A 502 -9.16 -24.81 14.51
C GLN A 502 -9.99 -25.47 15.62
N LYS A 503 -10.78 -24.71 16.37
CA LYS A 503 -11.63 -25.22 17.44
C LYS A 503 -13.05 -25.58 16.97
N MET A 504 -13.37 -25.29 15.72
CA MET A 504 -14.71 -25.42 15.17
C MET A 504 -14.83 -26.64 14.26
N ILE A 505 -13.86 -26.85 13.38
CA ILE A 505 -13.83 -27.95 12.42
C ILE A 505 -12.40 -28.47 12.23
N PRO A 506 -12.25 -29.71 11.73
CA PRO A 506 -10.93 -30.27 11.38
C PRO A 506 -10.15 -29.41 10.38
N LEU A 507 -8.84 -29.41 10.49
CA LEU A 507 -7.98 -28.59 9.62
C LEU A 507 -8.15 -28.93 8.14
N GLU A 508 -8.25 -30.23 7.81
CA GLU A 508 -8.44 -30.69 6.43
C GLU A 508 -9.72 -30.11 5.79
N ASP A 509 -10.81 -30.02 6.57
CA ASP A 509 -12.08 -29.45 6.10
C ASP A 509 -11.92 -27.93 5.87
N ILE A 510 -11.15 -27.22 6.71
CA ILE A 510 -10.84 -25.80 6.48
C ILE A 510 -10.05 -25.63 5.20
N ILE A 511 -9.01 -26.41 5.00
CA ILE A 511 -8.17 -26.38 3.78
C ILE A 511 -9.04 -26.62 2.55
N LYS A 512 -9.93 -27.61 2.62
CA LYS A 512 -10.86 -27.91 1.53
C LYS A 512 -11.82 -26.75 1.22
N ILE A 513 -12.35 -26.07 2.23
CA ILE A 513 -13.20 -24.88 2.04
C ILE A 513 -12.44 -23.81 1.27
N TYR A 514 -11.18 -23.54 1.63
CA TYR A 514 -10.35 -22.55 0.94
C TYR A 514 -10.08 -22.95 -0.51
N THR A 515 -9.66 -24.19 -0.76
CA THR A 515 -9.28 -24.64 -2.11
C THR A 515 -10.49 -24.81 -3.03
N ASP A 516 -11.61 -25.26 -2.52
CA ASP A 516 -12.87 -25.38 -3.30
C ASP A 516 -13.44 -23.99 -3.65
N LYS A 517 -13.28 -23.01 -2.77
CA LYS A 517 -13.77 -21.65 -2.98
C LYS A 517 -12.94 -20.88 -4.01
N MET A 518 -11.68 -21.19 -4.09
CA MET A 518 -10.72 -20.51 -4.93
C MET A 518 -10.45 -21.30 -6.20
N VAL A 519 -11.07 -20.92 -7.27
CA VAL A 519 -10.95 -21.60 -8.57
C VAL A 519 -9.51 -21.85 -9.00
N PRO A 520 -8.55 -20.93 -8.83
CA PRO A 520 -7.17 -21.19 -9.20
C PRO A 520 -6.48 -22.26 -8.38
N TYR A 521 -7.01 -22.61 -7.23
CA TYR A 521 -6.49 -23.75 -6.47
C TYR A 521 -6.86 -25.09 -7.14
N ASP A 522 -7.96 -25.15 -7.85
CA ASP A 522 -8.42 -26.35 -8.57
C ASP A 522 -8.39 -27.61 -7.69
N GLY A 523 -8.80 -27.49 -6.44
CA GLY A 523 -8.73 -28.56 -5.44
C GLY A 523 -7.32 -28.93 -4.97
N ASP A 524 -6.29 -28.17 -5.36
CA ASP A 524 -4.90 -28.41 -4.96
C ASP A 524 -4.66 -27.95 -3.52
N MET A 525 -5.01 -28.82 -2.59
CA MET A 525 -4.87 -28.56 -1.16
C MET A 525 -3.40 -28.28 -0.74
N LEU A 526 -2.41 -28.81 -1.49
CA LEU A 526 -0.98 -28.63 -1.17
C LEU A 526 -0.51 -27.17 -1.35
N MET A 527 -1.28 -26.32 -2.02
CA MET A 527 -1.01 -24.89 -2.04
C MET A 527 -1.11 -24.26 -0.63
N LEU A 528 -1.80 -24.90 0.31
CA LEU A 528 -1.93 -24.46 1.69
C LEU A 528 -1.12 -25.31 2.69
N ASP A 529 -0.21 -26.14 2.18
CA ASP A 529 0.75 -26.89 2.97
C ASP A 529 2.06 -26.10 3.18
N TYR A 530 2.17 -25.46 4.33
CA TYR A 530 3.34 -24.66 4.72
C TYR A 530 4.44 -25.50 5.41
N SER A 531 4.42 -26.83 5.26
CA SER A 531 5.50 -27.68 5.79
C SER A 531 6.84 -27.41 5.10
N THR A 532 7.92 -27.70 5.80
CA THR A 532 9.30 -27.47 5.29
C THR A 532 9.56 -28.25 4.00
N ASP A 533 8.96 -29.42 3.83
CA ASP A 533 9.13 -30.26 2.64
C ASP A 533 8.41 -29.68 1.41
N ASN A 534 7.38 -28.87 1.61
CA ASN A 534 6.57 -28.31 0.52
C ASN A 534 6.93 -26.85 0.17
N MET A 535 7.65 -26.13 1.01
CA MET A 535 7.83 -24.67 0.91
C MET A 535 8.55 -24.18 -0.37
N TYR A 536 9.14 -25.07 -1.15
CA TYR A 536 9.76 -24.74 -2.45
C TYR A 536 9.09 -25.44 -3.64
N SER A 537 7.94 -26.04 -3.43
CA SER A 537 7.23 -26.84 -4.42
C SER A 537 6.55 -26.00 -5.51
N GLU A 538 6.06 -26.68 -6.56
CA GLU A 538 5.19 -26.09 -7.56
C GLU A 538 3.84 -25.64 -6.96
N HIS A 539 3.36 -26.27 -5.88
CA HIS A 539 2.14 -25.89 -5.19
C HIS A 539 2.27 -24.50 -4.55
N ILE A 540 3.40 -24.23 -3.88
CA ILE A 540 3.67 -22.91 -3.32
C ILE A 540 3.92 -21.87 -4.43
N ALA A 541 4.55 -22.25 -5.55
CA ALA A 541 4.68 -21.35 -6.70
C ALA A 541 3.31 -20.93 -7.26
N LYS A 542 2.37 -21.86 -7.37
CA LYS A 542 0.96 -21.56 -7.74
C LYS A 542 0.28 -20.64 -6.74
N LEU A 543 0.46 -20.88 -5.44
CA LEU A 543 -0.10 -20.01 -4.40
C LEU A 543 0.41 -18.57 -4.54
N VAL A 544 1.71 -18.39 -4.71
CA VAL A 544 2.34 -17.06 -4.86
C VAL A 544 1.84 -16.38 -6.14
N ALA A 545 1.82 -17.07 -7.27
CA ALA A 545 1.35 -16.54 -8.55
C ALA A 545 -0.12 -16.12 -8.45
N TRP A 546 -0.99 -17.01 -7.97
CA TRP A 546 -2.40 -16.70 -7.78
C TRP A 546 -2.59 -15.45 -6.88
N HIS A 547 -1.89 -15.41 -5.77
CA HIS A 547 -2.00 -14.29 -4.83
C HIS A 547 -1.60 -12.96 -5.50
N ARG A 548 -0.53 -12.97 -6.32
CA ARG A 548 -0.13 -11.77 -7.10
C ARG A 548 -1.17 -11.39 -8.14
N HIS A 549 -1.69 -12.33 -8.91
CA HIS A 549 -2.69 -12.07 -9.94
C HIS A 549 -4.01 -11.56 -9.34
N SER A 550 -4.51 -12.22 -8.29
CA SER A 550 -5.73 -11.80 -7.59
C SER A 550 -5.60 -10.39 -7.04
N THR A 551 -4.47 -10.06 -6.42
CA THR A 551 -4.25 -8.73 -5.83
C THR A 551 -4.14 -7.64 -6.89
N ARG A 552 -3.46 -7.89 -8.02
CA ARG A 552 -3.33 -6.91 -9.11
C ARG A 552 -4.67 -6.49 -9.68
N PHE A 553 -5.61 -7.39 -9.80
CA PHE A 553 -6.94 -7.04 -10.30
C PHE A 553 -7.90 -6.64 -9.20
N TRP A 554 -8.31 -7.58 -8.32
CA TRP A 554 -9.40 -7.34 -7.40
C TRP A 554 -9.10 -6.29 -6.34
N LYS A 555 -7.88 -6.28 -5.81
CA LYS A 555 -7.51 -5.35 -4.73
C LYS A 555 -6.93 -4.04 -5.23
N GLN A 556 -6.22 -4.04 -6.33
CA GLN A 556 -5.45 -2.88 -6.78
C GLN A 556 -6.07 -2.20 -8.01
N SER A 557 -6.72 -2.93 -8.91
CA SER A 557 -7.37 -2.34 -10.09
C SER A 557 -8.85 -2.04 -9.86
N VAL A 558 -9.59 -2.97 -9.27
CA VAL A 558 -10.99 -2.73 -8.85
C VAL A 558 -11.08 -2.00 -7.51
N LEU A 559 -10.00 -2.00 -6.73
CA LEU A 559 -9.80 -1.29 -5.46
C LEU A 559 -10.62 -1.83 -4.29
N PHE A 560 -10.90 -3.11 -4.23
CA PHE A 560 -11.43 -3.70 -3.00
C PHE A 560 -10.40 -3.64 -1.87
N CYS A 561 -10.83 -3.19 -0.70
CA CYS A 561 -9.95 -3.06 0.46
C CYS A 561 -9.53 -4.45 0.96
N ASP A 562 -8.23 -4.72 0.90
CA ASP A 562 -7.61 -5.94 1.40
C ASP A 562 -7.85 -6.16 2.90
N TRP A 563 -7.90 -5.09 3.67
CA TRP A 563 -8.04 -5.16 5.12
C TRP A 563 -9.45 -5.49 5.60
N ARG A 564 -10.49 -5.06 4.89
CA ARG A 564 -11.89 -5.17 5.33
C ARG A 564 -12.82 -5.75 4.28
N TRP A 565 -12.28 -6.18 3.18
CA TRP A 565 -13.05 -6.93 2.23
C TRP A 565 -13.30 -8.34 2.76
N PRO A 566 -14.48 -8.91 2.50
CA PRO A 566 -14.83 -10.21 3.05
C PRO A 566 -13.78 -11.27 2.77
N ASP A 567 -13.41 -11.94 3.84
CA ASP A 567 -12.45 -13.02 3.87
C ASP A 567 -13.00 -14.29 3.21
N PHE A 568 -12.12 -15.23 2.89
CA PHE A 568 -12.52 -16.58 2.43
C PHE A 568 -13.22 -17.39 3.49
N LEU A 569 -12.98 -17.11 4.75
CA LEU A 569 -13.54 -17.77 5.89
C LEU A 569 -14.37 -16.80 6.75
N ASN A 570 -15.61 -17.19 7.06
CA ASN A 570 -16.46 -16.46 7.99
C ASN A 570 -16.90 -17.38 9.12
N LEU A 571 -16.37 -17.18 10.32
CA LEU A 571 -16.63 -18.03 11.48
C LEU A 571 -18.06 -17.96 12.00
N ASN A 572 -18.84 -16.97 11.58
CA ASN A 572 -20.24 -16.83 11.98
C ASN A 572 -21.23 -17.31 10.90
N ALA A 573 -20.74 -17.64 9.71
CA ALA A 573 -21.57 -18.28 8.71
C ALA A 573 -21.78 -19.77 9.05
N PRO A 574 -22.98 -20.34 8.85
CA PRO A 574 -23.24 -21.75 9.14
C PRO A 574 -22.33 -22.73 8.40
N ASP A 575 -21.90 -22.34 7.20
CA ASP A 575 -21.00 -23.10 6.31
C ASP A 575 -19.55 -22.67 6.44
N LEU A 576 -19.24 -21.71 7.31
CA LEU A 576 -17.92 -21.08 7.52
C LEU A 576 -17.33 -20.39 6.26
N ILE A 577 -18.10 -20.24 5.19
CA ILE A 577 -17.64 -19.70 3.93
C ILE A 577 -17.76 -18.18 3.96
N GLY A 578 -16.66 -17.47 3.66
CA GLY A 578 -16.63 -16.03 3.42
C GLY A 578 -17.19 -15.66 2.04
N SER A 579 -17.29 -14.39 1.74
CA SER A 579 -17.91 -13.90 0.51
C SER A 579 -16.93 -13.63 -0.64
N THR A 580 -15.62 -13.71 -0.43
CA THR A 580 -14.61 -13.53 -1.46
C THR A 580 -14.78 -14.56 -2.60
N GLY A 581 -14.62 -14.10 -3.83
CA GLY A 581 -14.88 -14.86 -5.04
C GLY A 581 -16.31 -14.72 -5.56
N GLU A 582 -17.27 -14.35 -4.71
CA GLU A 582 -18.65 -14.11 -5.13
C GLU A 582 -19.06 -12.64 -5.08
N ALA A 583 -18.60 -11.91 -4.05
CA ALA A 583 -19.01 -10.54 -3.82
C ALA A 583 -18.36 -9.57 -4.83
N GLU A 584 -17.08 -9.75 -5.14
CA GLU A 584 -16.36 -8.89 -6.06
C GLU A 584 -17.05 -8.81 -7.44
N PRO A 585 -17.33 -9.94 -8.12
CA PRO A 585 -18.04 -9.91 -9.40
C PRO A 585 -19.46 -9.32 -9.27
N ARG A 586 -20.20 -9.64 -8.20
CA ARG A 586 -21.55 -9.10 -7.99
C ARG A 586 -21.55 -7.59 -7.99
N PHE A 587 -20.64 -6.97 -7.26
CA PHE A 587 -20.56 -5.51 -7.17
C PHE A 587 -20.05 -4.88 -8.46
N LEU A 588 -18.99 -5.44 -9.05
CA LEU A 588 -18.43 -4.91 -10.29
C LEU A 588 -19.45 -4.95 -11.42
N ASN A 589 -20.15 -6.08 -11.57
CA ASN A 589 -21.15 -6.28 -12.63
C ASN A 589 -22.39 -5.39 -12.41
N ALA A 590 -22.86 -5.25 -11.16
CA ALA A 590 -23.99 -4.35 -10.85
C ALA A 590 -23.68 -2.90 -11.19
N VAL A 591 -22.45 -2.44 -10.99
CA VAL A 591 -22.05 -1.06 -11.29
C VAL A 591 -21.79 -0.85 -12.78
N THR A 592 -21.06 -1.76 -13.43
CA THR A 592 -20.55 -1.58 -14.80
C THR A 592 -21.47 -2.13 -15.89
N GLY A 593 -22.29 -3.14 -15.57
CA GLY A 593 -23.07 -3.90 -16.56
C GLY A 593 -22.24 -4.94 -17.30
N LYS A 594 -21.01 -5.18 -16.92
CA LYS A 594 -20.17 -6.27 -17.40
C LYS A 594 -20.59 -7.60 -16.75
N ASN A 595 -20.03 -8.71 -17.19
CA ASN A 595 -20.30 -10.04 -16.66
C ASN A 595 -19.00 -10.73 -16.22
N PHE A 596 -18.18 -10.02 -15.49
CA PHE A 596 -16.95 -10.60 -14.94
C PHE A 596 -17.26 -11.76 -14.01
N THR A 597 -16.48 -12.81 -14.15
CA THR A 597 -16.29 -13.86 -13.15
C THR A 597 -15.08 -13.54 -12.27
N PHE A 598 -14.95 -14.21 -11.14
CA PHE A 598 -13.78 -14.04 -10.28
C PHE A 598 -12.49 -14.49 -11.00
N LEU A 599 -12.56 -15.56 -11.79
CA LEU A 599 -11.43 -16.10 -12.53
C LEU A 599 -10.95 -15.18 -13.66
N GLU A 600 -11.86 -14.61 -14.46
CA GLU A 600 -11.49 -13.62 -15.46
C GLU A 600 -10.75 -12.41 -14.87
N GLY A 601 -11.13 -12.01 -13.65
CA GLY A 601 -10.38 -10.97 -12.93
C GLY A 601 -8.97 -11.41 -12.55
N ILE A 602 -8.74 -12.68 -12.25
CA ILE A 602 -7.39 -13.20 -11.98
C ILE A 602 -6.55 -13.25 -13.26
N GLU A 603 -7.14 -13.62 -14.39
CA GLU A 603 -6.48 -13.61 -15.71
C GLU A 603 -6.05 -12.19 -16.11
N LEU A 604 -6.92 -11.20 -15.91
CA LEU A 604 -6.54 -9.79 -16.09
C LEU A 604 -5.44 -9.38 -15.10
N GLY A 605 -5.49 -9.88 -13.89
CA GLY A 605 -4.43 -9.65 -12.89
C GLY A 605 -3.08 -10.21 -13.35
N ARG A 606 -3.04 -11.36 -14.03
CA ARG A 606 -1.82 -11.91 -14.66
C ARG A 606 -1.29 -10.99 -15.76
N LYS A 607 -2.16 -10.45 -16.60
CA LYS A 607 -1.79 -9.47 -17.62
C LYS A 607 -1.13 -8.22 -16.99
N ILE A 608 -1.78 -7.63 -15.98
CA ILE A 608 -1.27 -6.45 -15.28
C ILE A 608 0.07 -6.76 -14.58
N TRP A 609 0.19 -7.92 -13.93
CA TRP A 609 1.42 -8.38 -13.31
C TRP A 609 2.58 -8.49 -14.29
N ASN A 610 2.34 -9.00 -15.51
CA ASN A 610 3.35 -9.10 -16.55
C ASN A 610 3.72 -7.74 -17.15
N LEU A 611 2.80 -6.77 -17.22
CA LEU A 611 3.12 -5.39 -17.59
C LEU A 611 4.05 -4.75 -16.55
N ASP A 612 3.73 -4.88 -15.25
CA ASP A 612 4.59 -4.38 -14.18
C ASP A 612 5.97 -5.04 -14.23
N HIS A 613 6.01 -6.36 -14.45
CA HIS A 613 7.27 -7.10 -14.54
C HIS A 613 8.13 -6.65 -15.73
N ALA A 614 7.50 -6.32 -16.86
CA ALA A 614 8.20 -5.73 -18.00
C ALA A 614 8.75 -4.33 -17.67
N ILE A 615 8.00 -3.49 -16.96
CA ILE A 615 8.48 -2.18 -16.50
C ILE A 615 9.71 -2.36 -15.60
N TRP A 616 9.68 -3.30 -14.63
CA TRP A 616 10.86 -3.58 -13.79
C TRP A 616 12.03 -4.15 -14.59
N THR A 617 11.76 -4.95 -15.62
CA THR A 617 12.79 -5.46 -16.53
C THR A 617 13.44 -4.31 -17.31
N LEU A 618 12.67 -3.34 -17.79
CA LEU A 618 13.19 -2.11 -18.40
C LEU A 618 14.01 -1.27 -17.40
N GLN A 619 13.65 -1.25 -16.11
CA GLN A 619 14.47 -0.66 -15.04
C GLN A 619 15.75 -1.43 -14.71
N GLY A 620 15.97 -2.59 -15.33
CA GLY A 620 17.19 -3.40 -15.17
C GLY A 620 17.05 -4.57 -14.21
N ARG A 621 15.82 -4.97 -13.84
CA ARG A 621 15.64 -6.16 -13.00
C ARG A 621 16.15 -7.41 -13.70
N HIS A 622 16.91 -8.20 -12.96
CA HIS A 622 17.46 -9.48 -13.38
C HIS A 622 17.30 -10.50 -12.26
N ARG A 623 17.24 -11.80 -12.61
CA ARG A 623 17.08 -12.90 -11.66
C ARG A 623 18.03 -12.83 -10.47
N ASP A 624 19.30 -12.45 -10.71
CA ASP A 624 20.33 -12.41 -9.67
C ASP A 624 20.08 -11.36 -8.58
N MET A 625 19.24 -10.34 -8.89
CA MET A 625 18.84 -9.32 -7.93
C MET A 625 17.71 -9.79 -7.01
N VAL A 626 17.00 -10.86 -7.39
CA VAL A 626 15.83 -11.37 -6.67
C VAL A 626 16.29 -12.33 -5.58
N HIS A 627 16.70 -11.79 -4.44
CA HIS A 627 17.11 -12.53 -3.26
C HIS A 627 16.78 -11.78 -1.97
N PHE A 628 16.50 -12.49 -0.91
CA PHE A 628 16.33 -11.91 0.40
C PHE A 628 17.65 -11.36 0.96
N ALA A 629 17.56 -10.47 1.94
CA ALA A 629 18.71 -10.16 2.78
C ALA A 629 19.23 -11.43 3.48
N ASP A 630 20.54 -11.50 3.67
CA ASP A 630 21.25 -12.71 4.09
C ASP A 630 20.71 -13.34 5.38
N TYR A 631 20.18 -12.54 6.32
CA TYR A 631 19.68 -13.08 7.58
C TYR A 631 18.52 -14.06 7.39
N VAL A 632 17.70 -13.90 6.37
CA VAL A 632 16.58 -14.79 6.07
C VAL A 632 17.06 -16.22 5.77
N TYR A 633 18.29 -16.32 5.24
CA TYR A 633 18.96 -17.60 4.94
C TYR A 633 19.85 -18.13 6.07
N LYS A 634 20.08 -17.36 7.13
CA LYS A 634 21.07 -17.70 8.17
C LYS A 634 20.51 -17.68 9.58
N VAL A 635 19.54 -16.83 9.85
CA VAL A 635 18.96 -16.63 11.18
C VAL A 635 17.61 -17.33 11.26
N PRO A 636 17.43 -18.26 12.20
CA PRO A 636 16.15 -18.93 12.39
C PRO A 636 15.02 -17.96 12.76
N ALA A 637 13.82 -18.21 12.25
CA ALA A 637 12.62 -17.49 12.65
C ALA A 637 12.42 -17.53 14.18
N GLU A 638 12.39 -16.39 14.83
CA GLU A 638 12.29 -16.30 16.29
C GLU A 638 10.85 -16.45 16.78
N LYS A 639 9.88 -15.98 16.00
CA LYS A 639 8.48 -15.94 16.39
C LYS A 639 7.77 -17.26 16.09
N GLU A 640 6.88 -17.62 16.99
CA GLU A 640 5.95 -18.73 16.76
C GLU A 640 4.84 -18.29 15.81
N TYR A 641 4.79 -18.90 14.64
CA TYR A 641 3.68 -18.79 13.72
C TYR A 641 3.08 -20.17 13.48
N ILE A 642 1.81 -20.30 13.79
CA ILE A 642 1.07 -21.55 13.58
C ILE A 642 0.40 -21.51 12.23
N MET A 643 0.86 -22.38 11.33
CA MET A 643 0.42 -22.51 9.95
C MET A 643 -0.24 -23.87 9.74
N SER A 644 -0.97 -24.04 8.64
CA SER A 644 -1.36 -25.35 8.15
C SER A 644 -0.17 -26.05 7.54
N GLY A 645 -0.09 -27.37 7.69
CA GLY A 645 0.97 -28.16 7.08
C GLY A 645 0.67 -29.64 7.16
N ARG A 646 1.56 -30.48 6.61
CA ARG A 646 1.44 -31.93 6.62
C ARG A 646 2.63 -32.56 7.31
N GLU A 647 2.33 -33.52 8.20
CA GLU A 647 3.32 -34.40 8.82
C GLU A 647 2.91 -35.86 8.62
N ASN A 648 3.78 -36.67 8.05
CA ASN A 648 3.48 -38.09 7.71
C ASN A 648 2.22 -38.26 6.86
N GLY A 649 1.91 -37.30 5.99
CA GLY A 649 0.74 -37.33 5.12
C GLY A 649 -0.56 -36.78 5.73
N GLU A 650 -0.59 -36.48 7.02
CA GLU A 650 -1.77 -35.93 7.73
C GLU A 650 -1.68 -34.43 7.88
N TRP A 651 -2.83 -33.73 7.76
CA TRP A 651 -2.92 -32.29 8.00
C TRP A 651 -2.78 -31.98 9.49
N LYS A 652 -1.89 -31.05 9.82
CA LYS A 652 -1.62 -30.58 11.19
C LYS A 652 -1.34 -29.10 11.22
N TYR A 653 -1.55 -28.50 12.38
CA TYR A 653 -1.03 -27.17 12.67
C TYR A 653 0.46 -27.30 13.02
N ILE A 654 1.31 -26.66 12.24
CA ILE A 654 2.76 -26.67 12.41
C ILE A 654 3.24 -25.30 12.91
N ASN A 655 4.32 -25.31 13.70
CA ASN A 655 4.96 -24.08 14.15
C ASN A 655 6.15 -23.77 13.24
N ALA A 656 6.18 -22.56 12.67
CA ALA A 656 7.27 -22.11 11.81
C ALA A 656 8.49 -21.56 12.59
N ALA A 657 8.46 -21.51 13.92
CA ALA A 657 9.62 -21.09 14.71
C ALA A 657 10.85 -21.99 14.42
N GLY A 658 12.02 -21.39 14.34
CA GLY A 658 13.26 -22.07 14.00
C GLY A 658 13.46 -22.33 12.50
N ARG A 659 12.52 -21.94 11.64
CA ARG A 659 12.64 -22.11 10.19
C ARG A 659 13.68 -21.18 9.59
N ILE A 660 14.42 -21.70 8.62
CA ILE A 660 15.37 -20.96 7.79
C ILE A 660 15.00 -21.20 6.32
N ILE A 661 15.13 -20.19 5.49
CA ILE A 661 15.01 -20.37 4.04
C ILE A 661 16.35 -20.92 3.51
N ASP A 662 16.31 -22.05 2.85
CA ASP A 662 17.48 -22.62 2.15
C ASP A 662 17.69 -21.86 0.83
N LYS A 663 18.87 -21.26 0.67
CA LYS A 663 19.16 -20.38 -0.48
C LYS A 663 19.14 -21.14 -1.81
N GLU A 664 19.70 -22.36 -1.86
CA GLU A 664 19.77 -23.17 -3.08
C GLU A 664 18.37 -23.65 -3.49
N LYS A 665 17.58 -24.13 -2.54
CA LYS A 665 16.19 -24.53 -2.79
C LYS A 665 15.32 -23.34 -3.17
N PHE A 666 15.61 -22.16 -2.66
CA PHE A 666 14.89 -20.94 -3.09
C PHE A 666 15.23 -20.57 -4.54
N GLU A 667 16.48 -20.79 -5.00
CA GLU A 667 16.82 -20.65 -6.43
C GLU A 667 16.03 -21.65 -7.31
N GLU A 668 15.84 -22.88 -6.84
CA GLU A 668 14.98 -23.85 -7.52
C GLU A 668 13.50 -23.40 -7.54
N PHE A 669 13.03 -22.84 -6.42
CA PHE A 669 11.68 -22.27 -6.34
C PHE A 669 11.49 -21.13 -7.37
N LYS A 670 12.45 -20.20 -7.49
CA LYS A 670 12.39 -19.14 -8.52
C LYS A 670 12.29 -19.74 -9.93
N THR A 671 13.04 -20.82 -10.20
CA THR A 671 12.96 -21.53 -11.48
C THR A 671 11.56 -22.08 -11.74
N ARG A 672 10.92 -22.71 -10.73
CA ARG A 672 9.54 -23.22 -10.82
C ARG A 672 8.54 -22.09 -11.06
N PHE A 673 8.71 -20.98 -10.32
CA PHE A 673 7.85 -19.81 -10.47
C PHE A 673 7.98 -19.16 -11.85
N TYR A 674 9.21 -18.96 -12.36
CA TYR A 674 9.45 -18.39 -13.68
C TYR A 674 8.90 -19.29 -14.80
N LYS A 675 9.03 -20.61 -14.63
CA LYS A 675 8.41 -21.55 -15.57
C LYS A 675 6.88 -21.44 -15.58
N LEU A 676 6.25 -21.29 -14.41
CA LEU A 676 4.81 -21.11 -14.26
C LEU A 676 4.33 -19.80 -14.91
N GLU A 677 5.06 -18.70 -14.73
CA GLU A 677 4.75 -17.40 -15.32
C GLU A 677 5.09 -17.32 -16.81
N GLY A 678 5.85 -18.27 -17.36
CA GLY A 678 6.30 -18.25 -18.75
C GLY A 678 7.47 -17.29 -18.99
N TRP A 679 8.31 -17.06 -17.95
CA TRP A 679 9.48 -16.21 -18.06
C TRP A 679 10.75 -17.01 -18.39
N ASP A 680 11.77 -16.33 -18.88
CA ASP A 680 13.09 -16.92 -19.10
C ASP A 680 13.74 -17.35 -17.79
N LEU A 681 14.22 -18.59 -17.74
CA LEU A 681 14.71 -19.18 -16.50
C LEU A 681 16.08 -18.64 -16.06
N ALA A 682 16.86 -18.09 -16.97
CA ALA A 682 18.20 -17.58 -16.69
C ALA A 682 18.15 -16.11 -16.24
N THR A 683 17.37 -15.30 -16.90
CA THR A 683 17.28 -13.86 -16.67
C THR A 683 16.11 -13.46 -15.77
N GLY A 684 15.04 -14.25 -15.78
CA GLY A 684 13.74 -13.91 -15.18
C GLY A 684 12.93 -12.93 -16.04
N TRP A 685 13.34 -12.63 -17.26
CA TRP A 685 12.67 -11.70 -18.16
C TRP A 685 11.45 -12.31 -18.83
N PRO A 686 10.39 -11.54 -19.14
CA PRO A 686 9.25 -12.05 -19.86
C PRO A 686 9.63 -12.56 -21.25
N LYS A 687 9.04 -13.67 -21.69
CA LYS A 687 9.17 -14.19 -23.05
C LYS A 687 8.16 -13.54 -23.99
N ARG A 688 8.48 -13.47 -25.29
CA ARG A 688 7.56 -12.96 -26.32
C ARG A 688 6.25 -13.75 -26.34
N SER A 689 6.35 -15.07 -26.34
CA SER A 689 5.18 -15.95 -26.34
C SER A 689 4.21 -15.68 -25.19
N THR A 690 4.72 -15.42 -23.99
CA THR A 690 3.91 -15.06 -22.81
C THR A 690 3.26 -13.70 -22.96
N LEU A 691 4.00 -12.70 -23.43
CA LEU A 691 3.47 -11.35 -23.61
C LEU A 691 2.40 -11.30 -24.72
N GLU A 692 2.59 -12.03 -25.82
CA GLU A 692 1.61 -12.12 -26.91
C GLU A 692 0.34 -12.87 -26.46
N GLU A 693 0.45 -13.95 -25.66
CA GLU A 693 -0.69 -14.64 -25.04
C GLU A 693 -1.55 -13.68 -24.18
N LEU A 694 -0.93 -12.68 -23.58
CA LEU A 694 -1.55 -11.68 -22.71
C LEU A 694 -1.93 -10.38 -23.43
N ASP A 695 -1.91 -10.34 -24.76
CA ASP A 695 -2.13 -9.14 -25.58
C ASP A 695 -1.15 -7.98 -25.23
N LEU A 696 0.09 -8.31 -24.85
CA LEU A 696 1.19 -7.40 -24.55
C LEU A 696 2.31 -7.45 -25.60
N GLY A 697 2.00 -7.79 -26.85
CA GLY A 697 2.99 -7.89 -27.94
C GLY A 697 3.79 -6.59 -28.13
N PHE A 698 3.16 -5.44 -27.95
CA PHE A 698 3.83 -4.13 -28.00
C PHE A 698 4.90 -3.95 -26.90
N VAL A 699 4.71 -4.59 -25.76
CA VAL A 699 5.69 -4.61 -24.67
C VAL A 699 6.86 -5.51 -25.01
N ALA A 700 6.59 -6.65 -25.69
CA ALA A 700 7.64 -7.55 -26.18
C ALA A 700 8.55 -6.85 -27.19
N ASP A 701 7.99 -6.04 -28.09
CA ASP A 701 8.76 -5.26 -29.07
C ASP A 701 9.71 -4.26 -28.37
N GLU A 702 9.26 -3.60 -27.33
CA GLU A 702 10.07 -2.67 -26.55
C GLU A 702 11.19 -3.39 -25.77
N LEU A 703 10.88 -4.52 -25.13
CA LEU A 703 11.88 -5.33 -24.43
C LEU A 703 12.94 -5.86 -25.40
N GLU A 704 12.54 -6.30 -26.59
CA GLU A 704 13.47 -6.76 -27.63
C GLU A 704 14.39 -5.62 -28.11
N ALA A 705 13.82 -4.43 -28.36
CA ALA A 705 14.58 -3.26 -28.76
C ALA A 705 15.64 -2.85 -27.71
N ASN A 706 15.34 -3.09 -26.43
CA ASN A 706 16.25 -2.84 -25.30
C ASN A 706 17.16 -4.04 -24.96
N GLY A 707 17.08 -5.16 -25.70
CA GLY A 707 17.87 -6.38 -25.43
C GLY A 707 17.52 -7.04 -24.10
N LYS A 708 16.29 -6.86 -23.61
CA LYS A 708 15.77 -7.35 -22.32
C LYS A 708 14.59 -8.32 -22.48
N LEU A 709 14.40 -8.88 -23.68
CA LEU A 709 13.40 -9.93 -23.92
C LEU A 709 13.94 -11.30 -23.53
N GLY A 710 13.15 -12.08 -22.81
CA GLY A 710 13.50 -13.45 -22.40
C GLY A 710 13.61 -14.41 -23.60
N ALA A 711 14.58 -15.32 -23.54
CA ALA A 711 14.77 -16.31 -24.59
C ALA A 711 13.63 -17.35 -24.60
N GLU A 712 13.12 -17.66 -25.79
CA GLU A 712 12.21 -18.79 -25.97
C GLU A 712 12.93 -20.12 -25.77
N GLU A 713 12.26 -21.11 -25.19
CA GLU A 713 12.78 -22.46 -25.17
C GLU A 713 12.82 -22.99 -26.61
N LEU A 714 14.00 -23.37 -27.07
CA LEU A 714 14.12 -24.11 -28.34
C LEU A 714 13.33 -25.40 -28.16
N LEU A 715 12.18 -25.48 -28.82
CA LEU A 715 11.52 -26.77 -29.04
C LEU A 715 12.54 -27.63 -29.76
N CYS A 716 13.29 -28.48 -29.00
CA CYS A 716 14.05 -29.54 -29.62
C CYS A 716 13.08 -30.35 -30.45
N GLY A 717 13.07 -30.08 -31.74
CA GLY A 717 12.25 -30.80 -32.70
C GLY A 717 12.47 -32.27 -32.47
N GLY A 718 11.41 -32.97 -32.09
CA GLY A 718 11.38 -34.40 -32.08
C GLY A 718 11.65 -34.87 -33.52
N GLY A 719 12.92 -35.13 -33.76
CA GLY A 719 13.36 -35.79 -34.97
C GLY A 719 12.91 -37.25 -34.93
N GLY A 720 12.02 -37.57 -35.84
CA GLY A 720 11.84 -38.77 -36.55
C GLY A 720 11.50 -40.05 -35.81
#